data_646686f783f55a5997ba7ff0eafaf142
#
_entry.id   646686f783f55a5997ba7ff0eafaf142
#
_cell.length_a   1.000
_cell.length_b   1.000
_cell.length_c   1.000
_cell.angle_alpha   90.00
_cell.angle_beta   90.00
_cell.angle_gamma   90.00
#
_symmetry.space_group_name_H-M   'P 1'
#
loop_
_entity.id
_entity.type
_entity.pdbx_description
1 polymer ?
#
loop_
_entity_poly.entity_id
_entity_poly.type
_entity_poly.pdbx_seq_one_letter_code
_entity_poly.pdbx_strand_id
1 'polypeptide(L)'
;MSAVKHVISLMAIVLSALSLSHPTLSAEDVSERFAPMADLHSSEGSGSAVDLRQCIRDINTSHPTLSAQDGTVRFALMADLHYSEGSRSAVDLRRCIRDINTRENLDFVMVAGDLTDFGTDEEISAVKNMLDSLDRPYYVVPGNHDAKWSESGCNTFRKVFGYETFEFLCKGWRFVGCSCGPDMRMAPALVPQESMEWLRNLEPGEKTIFMNHYPQDTSVLNYFDVTRELKRIGAVLAIGGHWHSNTLLDYSGLPGILGRSTLSAGGNPGYNIIEIEDDRLSVSECKVVGSTGVVYEPWCRLTLRPVEDRVEYDSHGLPTDYPWMKYDVNETGDVREIWKFRDKSNIVAGFARKGDRAWYTTASGQVRCISLRDGSVLWSASFPGKIFSTPALSGKYLVFGCTDGNVYAINARNGSQIWKSAAGKSVLGSPVIRGRKVYVGASDGCFRALDLASGKPVWEYDGVEGFIECRALVDDTQVVFGTWAGRLYSLNPDDGSLQWVWKCSRPSRMYSPAAVWPVKSDGKIFIAVPDRCLYALDARTGDELKVWNSVARESVGMAPDGSAVYCKSMWHTISAFDPYSLETLWKSETGTGYDISPTSIAAVGDEVIMPTDKGNLAGFRASDGKPLWAFKVADALVNPMEVWEIPGGYRMLVSTMDGAVALLERKCTR
;
A
#
# COMPACT_ATOMS: atom_id res chain seq x y z
N MET A 1 34.85 -5.68 23.41
CA MET A 1 34.68 -4.64 24.47
C MET A 1 34.31 -3.25 23.96
N SER A 2 34.68 -2.84 22.74
CA SER A 2 34.26 -1.52 22.16
C SER A 2 32.80 -1.48 21.76
N ALA A 3 32.26 -2.53 21.12
CA ALA A 3 30.87 -2.59 20.68
C ALA A 3 29.86 -2.62 21.85
N VAL A 4 30.22 -3.25 22.96
CA VAL A 4 29.37 -3.31 24.17
C VAL A 4 29.23 -1.94 24.83
N LYS A 5 30.29 -1.12 24.83
CA LYS A 5 30.22 0.26 25.34
C LYS A 5 29.34 1.17 24.49
N HIS A 6 29.30 0.96 23.15
CA HIS A 6 28.40 1.70 22.26
C HIS A 6 26.92 1.32 22.45
N VAL A 7 26.63 0.05 22.64
CA VAL A 7 25.25 -0.42 22.90
C VAL A 7 24.74 0.09 24.26
N ILE A 8 25.58 0.07 25.29
CA ILE A 8 25.24 0.60 26.62
C ILE A 8 25.08 2.12 26.56
N SER A 9 25.89 2.85 25.78
CA SER A 9 25.70 4.30 25.56
C SER A 9 24.43 4.63 24.78
N LEU A 10 24.08 3.86 23.74
CA LEU A 10 22.81 4.01 23.03
C LEU A 10 21.59 3.69 23.92
N MET A 11 21.69 2.64 24.74
CA MET A 11 20.64 2.31 25.72
C MET A 11 20.49 3.41 26.78
N ALA A 12 21.57 4.00 27.25
CA ALA A 12 21.51 5.13 28.21
C ALA A 12 20.89 6.39 27.57
N ILE A 13 21.10 6.63 26.27
CA ILE A 13 20.47 7.74 25.52
C ILE A 13 18.98 7.45 25.30
N VAL A 14 18.60 6.22 24.95
CA VAL A 14 17.20 5.82 24.81
C VAL A 14 16.47 5.86 26.15
N LEU A 15 17.11 5.43 27.24
CA LEU A 15 16.56 5.46 28.59
C LEU A 15 16.44 6.92 29.13
N SER A 16 17.37 7.81 28.79
CA SER A 16 17.26 9.22 29.14
C SER A 16 16.19 9.95 28.32
N ALA A 17 15.98 9.57 27.06
CA ALA A 17 14.89 10.09 26.24
C ALA A 17 13.52 9.60 26.72
N LEU A 18 13.41 8.34 27.15
CA LEU A 18 12.18 7.76 27.74
C LEU A 18 11.84 8.37 29.10
N SER A 19 12.85 8.69 29.94
CA SER A 19 12.61 9.33 31.24
C SER A 19 12.23 10.81 31.13
N LEU A 20 12.59 11.47 30.02
CA LEU A 20 12.21 12.84 29.72
C LEU A 20 10.81 12.95 29.08
N SER A 21 10.34 11.88 28.44
CA SER A 21 9.02 11.82 27.79
C SER A 21 7.89 11.22 28.65
N HIS A 22 8.23 10.57 29.79
CA HIS A 22 7.24 9.96 30.70
C HIS A 22 7.65 10.13 32.17
N PRO A 23 7.16 11.15 32.86
CA PRO A 23 7.54 11.48 34.24
C PRO A 23 7.07 10.47 35.31
N THR A 24 6.44 9.36 34.97
CA THR A 24 5.89 8.35 35.90
C THR A 24 6.68 7.05 36.02
N LEU A 25 7.76 6.87 35.26
CA LEU A 25 8.64 5.69 35.40
C LEU A 25 9.86 6.01 36.26
N SER A 26 10.01 5.35 37.38
CA SER A 26 11.21 5.46 38.20
C SER A 26 12.38 4.68 37.58
N ALA A 27 13.62 5.08 37.91
CA ALA A 27 14.81 4.38 37.45
C ALA A 27 14.87 2.90 37.96
N GLU A 28 14.19 2.59 39.08
CA GLU A 28 14.05 1.22 39.62
C GLU A 28 13.07 0.39 38.79
N ASP A 29 11.93 0.93 38.38
CA ASP A 29 10.97 0.23 37.50
C ASP A 29 11.59 -0.18 36.15
N VAL A 30 12.50 0.65 35.64
CA VAL A 30 13.24 0.36 34.40
C VAL A 30 14.29 -0.74 34.65
N SER A 31 14.98 -0.73 35.78
CA SER A 31 16.01 -1.74 36.08
C SER A 31 15.44 -3.14 36.31
N GLU A 32 14.29 -3.27 36.97
CA GLU A 32 13.62 -4.57 37.18
C GLU A 32 13.04 -5.17 35.88
N ARG A 33 12.52 -4.34 34.99
CA ARG A 33 11.96 -4.79 33.69
C ARG A 33 13.02 -5.22 32.68
N PHE A 34 14.25 -4.70 32.79
CA PHE A 34 15.34 -4.96 31.85
C PHE A 34 16.47 -5.84 32.41
N ALA A 35 16.40 -6.27 33.68
CA ALA A 35 17.36 -7.20 34.27
C ALA A 35 17.54 -8.51 33.48
N PRO A 36 16.50 -9.11 32.86
CA PRO A 36 16.66 -10.30 32.00
C PRO A 36 17.46 -10.05 30.72
N MET A 37 17.63 -8.81 30.28
CA MET A 37 18.38 -8.48 29.05
C MET A 37 19.91 -8.49 29.21
N ALA A 38 20.42 -8.47 30.43
CA ALA A 38 21.85 -8.47 30.69
C ALA A 38 22.50 -9.87 30.52
N ASP A 39 21.71 -10.93 30.59
CA ASP A 39 22.20 -12.31 30.48
C ASP A 39 22.21 -12.92 29.06
N LEU A 40 21.83 -12.15 28.05
CA LEU A 40 21.72 -12.61 26.63
C LEU A 40 23.08 -12.69 25.90
N HIS A 41 24.21 -12.64 26.60
CA HIS A 41 25.54 -12.48 25.96
C HIS A 41 26.35 -13.79 25.87
N SER A 42 25.74 -15.00 25.90
CA SER A 42 26.55 -16.23 25.86
C SER A 42 26.13 -17.30 24.84
N SER A 43 25.50 -16.95 23.71
CA SER A 43 25.36 -17.90 22.60
C SER A 43 25.45 -17.21 21.22
N GLU A 44 26.51 -17.55 20.51
CA GLU A 44 26.63 -17.30 19.07
C GLU A 44 25.59 -18.14 18.32
N GLY A 45 24.54 -17.55 17.85
CA GLY A 45 23.50 -18.20 17.03
C GLY A 45 22.36 -17.26 16.68
N SER A 46 21.79 -17.40 15.53
CA SER A 46 20.80 -16.60 14.80
C SER A 46 19.53 -16.13 15.53
N GLY A 47 19.42 -16.29 16.85
CA GLY A 47 18.28 -15.93 17.68
C GLY A 47 18.21 -14.47 18.11
N SER A 48 19.34 -13.79 18.27
CA SER A 48 19.39 -12.49 18.95
C SER A 48 18.69 -11.33 18.22
N ALA A 49 18.64 -11.35 16.89
CA ALA A 49 17.95 -10.30 16.11
C ALA A 49 16.42 -10.48 16.09
N VAL A 50 15.94 -11.70 16.27
CA VAL A 50 14.51 -12.04 16.36
C VAL A 50 14.00 -11.65 17.75
N ASP A 51 14.76 -11.93 18.79
CA ASP A 51 14.39 -11.64 20.19
C ASP A 51 14.34 -10.12 20.47
N LEU A 52 15.29 -9.35 19.90
CA LEU A 52 15.26 -7.88 20.04
C LEU A 52 14.04 -7.27 19.36
N ARG A 53 13.63 -7.79 18.19
CA ARG A 53 12.42 -7.34 17.49
C ARG A 53 11.14 -7.77 18.20
N GLN A 54 11.16 -8.90 18.90
CA GLN A 54 10.06 -9.34 19.75
C GLN A 54 9.97 -8.45 20.98
N CYS A 55 11.08 -8.19 21.68
CA CYS A 55 11.14 -7.26 22.80
C CYS A 55 10.69 -5.82 22.43
N ILE A 56 11.08 -5.33 21.25
CA ILE A 56 10.60 -4.01 20.76
C ILE A 56 9.10 -4.06 20.45
N ARG A 57 8.59 -5.17 19.92
CA ARG A 57 7.14 -5.37 19.76
C ARG A 57 6.43 -5.42 21.11
N ASP A 58 6.98 -6.16 22.07
CA ASP A 58 6.41 -6.32 23.41
C ASP A 58 6.42 -4.98 24.19
N ILE A 59 7.42 -4.13 23.98
CA ILE A 59 7.47 -2.75 24.51
C ILE A 59 6.41 -1.86 23.85
N ASN A 60 6.20 -1.99 22.55
CA ASN A 60 5.18 -1.22 21.82
C ASN A 60 3.76 -1.79 22.00
N THR A 61 3.63 -3.03 22.46
CA THR A 61 2.34 -3.69 22.80
C THR A 61 2.02 -3.62 24.30
N SER A 62 2.93 -3.15 25.16
CA SER A 62 2.57 -2.83 26.53
C SER A 62 1.65 -1.60 26.49
N HIS A 63 0.37 -1.79 26.80
CA HIS A 63 -0.68 -0.76 26.80
C HIS A 63 -0.26 0.44 27.67
N PRO A 64 0.17 1.59 27.13
CA PRO A 64 0.40 2.75 27.97
C PRO A 64 -0.95 3.18 28.54
N THR A 65 -1.06 3.19 29.85
CA THR A 65 -2.22 3.73 30.55
C THR A 65 -2.00 5.21 30.79
N LEU A 66 -2.70 6.07 30.06
CA LEU A 66 -2.61 7.53 30.24
C LEU A 66 -3.24 7.97 31.58
N SER A 67 -4.27 7.26 32.03
CA SER A 67 -4.88 7.45 33.34
C SER A 67 -5.61 6.18 33.75
N ALA A 68 -5.42 5.71 34.97
CA ALA A 68 -6.09 4.55 35.53
C ALA A 68 -7.42 4.91 36.24
N GLN A 69 -7.73 6.19 36.46
CA GLN A 69 -8.96 6.62 37.11
C GLN A 69 -10.06 6.85 36.08
N ASP A 70 -11.26 6.33 36.36
CA ASP A 70 -12.45 6.64 35.57
C ASP A 70 -12.72 8.15 35.55
N GLY A 71 -13.23 8.65 34.45
CA GLY A 71 -13.51 10.06 34.29
C GLY A 71 -13.80 10.44 32.84
N THR A 72 -14.11 11.70 32.61
CA THR A 72 -14.35 12.25 31.26
C THR A 72 -13.07 12.17 30.43
N VAL A 73 -13.10 11.42 29.33
CA VAL A 73 -12.04 11.42 28.32
C VAL A 73 -12.26 12.58 27.36
N ARG A 74 -11.22 13.36 27.13
CA ARG A 74 -11.31 14.52 26.24
C ARG A 74 -10.08 14.58 25.32
N PHE A 75 -10.28 14.54 24.02
CA PHE A 75 -9.19 14.55 23.05
C PHE A 75 -9.49 15.40 21.82
N ALA A 76 -8.44 15.86 21.14
CA ALA A 76 -8.56 16.50 19.86
C ALA A 76 -8.44 15.45 18.74
N LEU A 77 -9.29 15.57 17.73
CA LEU A 77 -9.22 14.80 16.48
C LEU A 77 -8.86 15.73 15.34
N MET A 78 -7.69 15.50 14.76
CA MET A 78 -7.23 16.09 13.50
C MET A 78 -7.34 15.03 12.39
N ALA A 79 -7.64 15.43 11.16
CA ALA A 79 -7.64 14.59 9.99
C ALA A 79 -7.21 15.40 8.75
N ASP A 80 -6.75 14.71 7.73
CA ASP A 80 -6.50 15.30 6.41
C ASP A 80 -5.66 16.57 6.50
N LEU A 81 -4.45 16.44 7.04
CA LEU A 81 -3.53 17.56 7.26
C LEU A 81 -2.96 18.09 5.94
N HIS A 82 -2.72 17.20 4.98
CA HIS A 82 -2.18 17.48 3.64
C HIS A 82 -0.98 18.44 3.68
N TYR A 83 -0.06 18.16 4.59
CA TYR A 83 1.11 18.99 4.73
C TYR A 83 1.97 18.96 3.47
N SER A 84 2.34 20.15 3.02
CA SER A 84 3.40 20.35 2.03
C SER A 84 4.19 21.58 2.43
N GLU A 85 5.51 21.54 2.28
CA GLU A 85 6.38 22.64 2.74
C GLU A 85 6.08 23.94 1.98
N GLY A 86 6.06 25.05 2.71
CA GLY A 86 5.75 26.36 2.14
C GLY A 86 4.28 26.58 1.78
N SER A 87 3.42 25.60 1.95
CA SER A 87 2.00 25.64 1.61
C SER A 87 1.15 26.32 2.69
N ARG A 88 -0.11 26.58 2.34
CA ARG A 88 -1.12 27.03 3.30
C ARG A 88 -1.43 25.96 4.34
N SER A 89 -1.44 24.69 3.98
CA SER A 89 -1.70 23.57 4.90
C SER A 89 -0.68 23.51 6.04
N ALA A 90 0.60 23.81 5.77
CA ALA A 90 1.62 23.91 6.79
C ALA A 90 1.34 25.03 7.81
N VAL A 91 0.78 26.17 7.35
CA VAL A 91 0.37 27.29 8.21
C VAL A 91 -0.87 26.89 9.03
N ASP A 92 -1.84 26.27 8.39
CA ASP A 92 -3.10 25.84 9.00
C ASP A 92 -2.83 24.80 10.11
N LEU A 93 -1.97 23.82 9.86
CA LEU A 93 -1.55 22.83 10.87
C LEU A 93 -0.87 23.49 12.08
N ARG A 94 0.07 24.42 11.85
CA ARG A 94 0.71 25.18 12.97
C ARG A 94 -0.30 25.94 13.81
N ARG A 95 -1.35 26.50 13.20
CA ARG A 95 -2.41 27.22 13.91
C ARG A 95 -3.23 26.28 14.77
N CYS A 96 -3.62 25.10 14.23
CA CYS A 96 -4.33 24.08 14.98
C CYS A 96 -3.50 23.58 16.18
N ILE A 97 -2.23 23.24 15.97
CA ILE A 97 -1.32 22.80 17.04
C ILE A 97 -1.20 23.85 18.16
N ARG A 98 -0.98 25.12 17.81
CA ARG A 98 -0.90 26.21 18.80
C ARG A 98 -2.18 26.32 19.61
N ASP A 99 -3.34 26.25 18.98
CA ASP A 99 -4.61 26.31 19.67
C ASP A 99 -4.81 25.11 20.59
N ILE A 100 -4.49 23.88 20.12
CA ILE A 100 -4.54 22.66 20.93
C ILE A 100 -3.67 22.79 22.18
N ASN A 101 -2.45 23.33 22.07
CA ASN A 101 -1.53 23.50 23.19
C ASN A 101 -2.04 24.53 24.24
N THR A 102 -2.94 25.44 23.88
CA THR A 102 -3.58 26.35 24.86
C THR A 102 -4.65 25.69 25.72
N ARG A 103 -5.04 24.45 25.42
CA ARG A 103 -6.16 23.77 26.08
C ARG A 103 -5.70 22.86 27.19
N GLU A 104 -5.97 23.22 28.41
CA GLU A 104 -5.49 22.50 29.60
C GLU A 104 -6.13 21.10 29.79
N ASN A 105 -7.35 20.90 29.29
CA ASN A 105 -8.17 19.74 29.60
C ASN A 105 -8.20 18.66 28.50
N LEU A 106 -7.19 18.56 27.65
CA LEU A 106 -7.07 17.49 26.66
C LEU A 106 -6.17 16.38 27.21
N ASP A 107 -6.60 15.15 27.10
CA ASP A 107 -5.81 13.97 27.49
C ASP A 107 -4.76 13.63 26.41
N PHE A 108 -5.14 13.69 25.13
CA PHE A 108 -4.28 13.35 23.99
C PHE A 108 -4.83 13.95 22.68
N VAL A 109 -4.13 13.68 21.58
CA VAL A 109 -4.55 14.03 20.21
C VAL A 109 -4.58 12.77 19.34
N MET A 110 -5.61 12.60 18.53
CA MET A 110 -5.68 11.59 17.48
C MET A 110 -5.56 12.25 16.12
N VAL A 111 -4.79 11.63 15.20
CA VAL A 111 -4.59 12.13 13.84
C VAL A 111 -4.98 11.05 12.84
N ALA A 112 -6.11 11.23 12.18
CA ALA A 112 -6.76 10.23 11.34
C ALA A 112 -6.29 10.28 9.86
N GLY A 113 -4.97 10.29 9.63
CA GLY A 113 -4.37 10.10 8.31
C GLY A 113 -4.37 11.32 7.38
N ASP A 114 -3.87 11.09 6.16
CA ASP A 114 -3.55 12.10 5.15
C ASP A 114 -2.71 13.23 5.76
N LEU A 115 -1.58 12.81 6.33
CA LEU A 115 -0.63 13.70 7.00
C LEU A 115 0.02 14.66 6.01
N THR A 116 0.27 14.16 4.80
CA THR A 116 1.05 14.82 3.74
C THR A 116 0.26 14.89 2.44
N ASP A 117 0.70 15.72 1.50
CA ASP A 117 0.11 15.74 0.16
C ASP A 117 0.55 14.53 -0.69
N PHE A 118 1.79 14.06 -0.51
CA PHE A 118 2.37 13.05 -1.41
C PHE A 118 3.17 11.94 -0.71
N GLY A 119 3.28 11.92 0.61
CA GLY A 119 3.98 10.88 1.34
C GLY A 119 5.47 10.82 1.04
N THR A 120 6.11 11.96 0.72
CA THR A 120 7.57 12.00 0.57
C THR A 120 8.25 11.81 1.92
N ASP A 121 9.48 11.32 1.92
CA ASP A 121 10.25 11.11 3.15
C ASP A 121 10.44 12.42 3.92
N GLU A 122 10.62 13.53 3.19
CA GLU A 122 10.76 14.87 3.71
C GLU A 122 9.44 15.37 4.33
N GLU A 123 8.30 15.21 3.64
CA GLU A 123 6.99 15.63 4.14
C GLU A 123 6.60 14.85 5.41
N ILE A 124 6.76 13.53 5.42
CA ILE A 124 6.47 12.68 6.60
C ILE A 124 7.34 13.09 7.79
N SER A 125 8.63 13.35 7.56
CA SER A 125 9.55 13.79 8.62
C SER A 125 9.21 15.19 9.14
N ALA A 126 8.82 16.10 8.25
CA ALA A 126 8.43 17.45 8.62
C ALA A 126 7.12 17.47 9.45
N VAL A 127 6.11 16.68 9.05
CA VAL A 127 4.87 16.53 9.82
C VAL A 127 5.16 15.95 11.21
N LYS A 128 6.02 14.92 11.29
CA LYS A 128 6.43 14.35 12.58
C LYS A 128 7.01 15.44 13.50
N ASN A 129 7.95 16.25 13.00
CA ASN A 129 8.53 17.34 13.77
C ASN A 129 7.48 18.38 14.20
N MET A 130 6.47 18.64 13.38
CA MET A 130 5.38 19.55 13.76
C MET A 130 4.49 18.94 14.84
N LEU A 131 4.10 17.67 14.73
CA LEU A 131 3.30 16.98 15.73
C LEU A 131 4.05 16.82 17.05
N ASP A 132 5.38 16.68 17.03
CA ASP A 132 6.23 16.65 18.22
C ASP A 132 6.22 17.98 19.01
N SER A 133 5.68 19.05 18.43
CA SER A 133 5.45 20.33 19.14
C SER A 133 4.12 20.37 19.91
N LEU A 134 3.32 19.29 19.90
CA LEU A 134 2.17 19.14 20.77
C LEU A 134 2.64 18.91 22.23
N ASP A 135 2.05 19.62 23.18
CA ASP A 135 2.30 19.47 24.63
C ASP A 135 1.55 18.25 25.22
N ARG A 136 1.03 17.37 24.37
CA ARG A 136 0.21 16.21 24.71
C ARG A 136 0.64 14.99 23.93
N PRO A 137 0.44 13.76 24.45
CA PRO A 137 0.59 12.55 23.66
C PRO A 137 -0.28 12.60 22.42
N TYR A 138 0.21 12.04 21.32
CA TYR A 138 -0.58 11.93 20.09
C TYR A 138 -0.43 10.56 19.43
N TYR A 139 -1.48 10.13 18.74
CA TYR A 139 -1.56 8.85 18.05
C TYR A 139 -2.01 9.07 16.62
N VAL A 140 -1.31 8.46 15.68
CA VAL A 140 -1.42 8.74 14.25
C VAL A 140 -1.62 7.45 13.47
N VAL A 141 -2.44 7.49 12.43
CA VAL A 141 -2.48 6.46 11.37
C VAL A 141 -2.15 7.12 10.03
N PRO A 142 -1.54 6.42 9.08
CA PRO A 142 -1.35 6.97 7.74
C PRO A 142 -2.66 6.97 6.96
N GLY A 143 -2.81 7.93 6.04
CA GLY A 143 -3.88 7.97 5.06
C GLY A 143 -3.42 7.54 3.67
N ASN A 144 -4.29 7.71 2.67
CA ASN A 144 -3.96 7.34 1.30
C ASN A 144 -2.91 8.26 0.66
N HIS A 145 -2.86 9.51 1.03
CA HIS A 145 -1.83 10.43 0.56
C HIS A 145 -0.43 10.06 1.09
N ASP A 146 -0.37 9.47 2.27
CA ASP A 146 0.88 9.00 2.88
C ASP A 146 1.37 7.67 2.29
N ALA A 147 0.49 6.91 1.63
CA ALA A 147 0.78 5.57 1.11
C ALA A 147 0.85 5.49 -0.42
N LYS A 148 -0.18 5.97 -1.15
CA LYS A 148 -0.32 5.79 -2.61
C LYS A 148 0.80 6.38 -3.44
N TRP A 149 1.33 7.53 -3.02
CA TRP A 149 2.36 8.28 -3.73
C TRP A 149 3.67 8.35 -2.96
N SER A 150 3.77 7.53 -1.91
CA SER A 150 4.97 7.47 -1.09
C SER A 150 6.15 6.90 -1.86
N GLU A 151 7.24 7.62 -1.86
CA GLU A 151 8.51 7.17 -2.45
C GLU A 151 9.19 6.06 -1.64
N SER A 152 8.69 5.76 -0.44
CA SER A 152 9.16 4.66 0.42
C SER A 152 8.11 3.54 0.59
N GLY A 153 6.95 3.63 -0.09
CA GLY A 153 5.83 2.71 0.16
C GLY A 153 5.32 2.80 1.60
N CYS A 154 5.21 4.01 2.14
CA CYS A 154 4.84 4.33 3.52
C CYS A 154 5.80 3.77 4.59
N ASN A 155 7.00 3.31 4.21
CA ASN A 155 7.97 2.75 5.15
C ASN A 155 8.58 3.85 6.04
N THR A 156 8.68 5.08 5.57
CA THR A 156 9.18 6.22 6.35
C THR A 156 8.23 6.58 7.47
N PHE A 157 6.91 6.45 7.28
CA PHE A 157 5.93 6.58 8.37
C PHE A 157 6.31 5.65 9.55
N ARG A 158 6.48 4.34 9.26
CA ARG A 158 6.88 3.37 10.30
C ARG A 158 8.23 3.70 10.95
N LYS A 159 9.18 4.21 10.17
CA LYS A 159 10.51 4.59 10.71
C LYS A 159 10.43 5.76 11.68
N VAL A 160 9.62 6.79 11.39
CA VAL A 160 9.59 8.03 12.18
C VAL A 160 8.57 7.99 13.32
N PHE A 161 7.43 7.29 13.15
CA PHE A 161 6.42 7.12 14.19
C PHE A 161 6.62 5.86 15.04
N GLY A 162 7.37 4.88 14.53
CA GLY A 162 7.72 3.66 15.26
C GLY A 162 6.68 2.54 15.20
N TYR A 163 5.49 2.78 14.63
CA TYR A 163 4.38 1.82 14.57
C TYR A 163 3.52 2.02 13.31
N GLU A 164 2.71 1.02 12.98
CA GLU A 164 1.61 1.07 11.98
C GLU A 164 0.27 0.67 12.61
N THR A 165 0.30 0.14 13.84
CA THR A 165 -0.85 -0.16 14.69
C THR A 165 -0.57 0.37 16.09
N PHE A 166 -1.61 0.79 16.82
CA PHE A 166 -1.47 1.20 18.20
C PHE A 166 -2.65 0.73 19.05
N GLU A 167 -2.39 0.55 20.35
CA GLU A 167 -3.39 0.32 21.37
C GLU A 167 -2.94 1.04 22.66
N PHE A 168 -3.89 1.73 23.32
CA PHE A 168 -3.66 2.35 24.61
C PHE A 168 -4.95 2.47 25.42
N LEU A 169 -4.82 2.68 26.73
CA LEU A 169 -5.93 2.89 27.66
C LEU A 169 -5.94 4.33 28.19
N CYS A 170 -7.11 4.92 28.27
CA CYS A 170 -7.32 6.21 28.92
C CYS A 170 -8.65 6.21 29.67
N LYS A 171 -8.60 6.39 30.98
CA LYS A 171 -9.77 6.52 31.87
C LYS A 171 -10.83 5.45 31.61
N GLY A 172 -10.42 4.18 31.54
CA GLY A 172 -11.30 3.03 31.32
C GLY A 172 -11.73 2.79 29.86
N TRP A 173 -11.33 3.64 28.92
CA TRP A 173 -11.55 3.47 27.49
C TRP A 173 -10.31 2.91 26.79
N ARG A 174 -10.52 1.98 25.87
CA ARG A 174 -9.48 1.43 24.99
C ARG A 174 -9.52 2.11 23.63
N PHE A 175 -8.38 2.56 23.16
CA PHE A 175 -8.19 3.15 21.85
C PHE A 175 -7.30 2.26 21.01
N VAL A 176 -7.75 1.89 19.82
CA VAL A 176 -6.99 1.06 18.89
C VAL A 176 -6.99 1.70 17.51
N GLY A 177 -5.90 1.57 16.77
CA GLY A 177 -5.81 2.13 15.42
C GLY A 177 -4.87 1.35 14.53
N CYS A 178 -5.15 1.35 13.22
CA CYS A 178 -4.29 0.72 12.24
C CYS A 178 -4.34 1.43 10.89
N SER A 179 -3.32 1.18 10.06
CA SER A 179 -3.33 1.58 8.65
C SER A 179 -4.47 0.90 7.90
N CYS A 180 -5.03 1.60 6.93
CA CYS A 180 -5.97 1.04 5.94
C CYS A 180 -5.42 1.09 4.51
N GLY A 181 -4.12 1.24 4.36
CA GLY A 181 -3.46 1.26 3.05
C GLY A 181 -4.02 2.28 2.06
N PRO A 182 -3.91 2.05 0.78
CA PRO A 182 -3.27 0.91 0.12
C PRO A 182 -1.77 0.87 0.42
N ASP A 183 -1.18 -0.32 0.33
CA ASP A 183 0.28 -0.45 0.55
C ASP A 183 1.08 0.30 -0.50
N MET A 184 0.61 0.31 -1.74
CA MET A 184 1.18 1.05 -2.86
C MET A 184 0.22 1.13 -4.05
N ARG A 185 0.55 1.98 -5.03
CA ARG A 185 -0.17 2.18 -6.28
C ARG A 185 -1.53 2.87 -6.07
N MET A 186 -2.20 3.17 -7.16
CA MET A 186 -3.56 3.71 -7.17
C MET A 186 -4.62 2.64 -6.84
N ALA A 187 -4.31 1.73 -5.93
CA ALA A 187 -5.23 0.70 -5.48
C ALA A 187 -6.31 1.25 -4.53
N PRO A 188 -7.45 0.58 -4.40
CA PRO A 188 -8.41 0.86 -3.34
C PRO A 188 -7.83 0.66 -1.94
N ALA A 189 -8.43 1.26 -0.94
CA ALA A 189 -8.05 1.02 0.44
C ALA A 189 -8.29 -0.44 0.83
N LEU A 190 -7.40 -0.95 1.67
CA LEU A 190 -7.46 -2.29 2.25
C LEU A 190 -6.76 -2.24 3.60
N VAL A 191 -7.38 -2.72 4.66
CA VAL A 191 -6.66 -2.97 5.91
C VAL A 191 -5.70 -4.13 5.69
N PRO A 192 -4.37 -3.91 5.80
CA PRO A 192 -3.37 -4.93 5.49
C PRO A 192 -3.50 -6.20 6.33
N GLN A 193 -3.05 -7.34 5.80
CA GLN A 193 -3.15 -8.63 6.49
C GLN A 193 -2.44 -8.62 7.86
N GLU A 194 -1.33 -7.92 7.97
CA GLU A 194 -0.62 -7.73 9.23
C GLU A 194 -1.47 -7.00 10.27
N SER A 195 -2.18 -5.96 9.86
CA SER A 195 -3.11 -5.22 10.71
C SER A 195 -4.36 -6.03 11.04
N MET A 196 -4.87 -6.81 10.09
CA MET A 196 -6.00 -7.73 10.33
C MET A 196 -5.63 -8.85 11.30
N GLU A 197 -4.43 -9.43 11.17
CA GLU A 197 -3.95 -10.45 12.12
C GLU A 197 -3.76 -9.83 13.52
N TRP A 198 -3.25 -8.61 13.60
CA TRP A 198 -3.15 -7.88 14.87
C TRP A 198 -4.53 -7.64 15.49
N LEU A 199 -5.53 -7.16 14.73
CA LEU A 199 -6.91 -6.98 15.22
C LEU A 199 -7.52 -8.30 15.73
N ARG A 200 -7.33 -9.41 15.00
CA ARG A 200 -7.81 -10.75 15.40
C ARG A 200 -7.20 -11.25 16.70
N ASN A 201 -5.98 -10.83 17.02
CA ASN A 201 -5.26 -11.21 18.23
C ASN A 201 -5.56 -10.28 19.43
N LEU A 202 -6.30 -9.18 19.23
CA LEU A 202 -6.75 -8.36 20.34
C LEU A 202 -7.83 -9.10 21.15
N GLU A 203 -7.68 -9.07 22.49
CA GLU A 203 -8.68 -9.62 23.38
C GLU A 203 -10.02 -8.86 23.26
N PRO A 204 -11.17 -9.55 23.35
CA PRO A 204 -12.45 -8.89 23.49
C PRO A 204 -12.46 -7.94 24.68
N GLY A 205 -13.12 -6.80 24.54
CA GLY A 205 -13.25 -5.83 25.60
C GLY A 205 -14.58 -5.08 25.47
N GLU A 206 -14.78 -4.17 26.38
CA GLU A 206 -15.87 -3.20 26.35
C GLU A 206 -15.27 -1.81 26.13
N LYS A 207 -16.04 -0.85 25.63
CA LYS A 207 -15.61 0.55 25.49
C LYS A 207 -14.35 0.74 24.62
N THR A 208 -14.32 0.07 23.46
CA THR A 208 -13.22 0.23 22.49
C THR A 208 -13.59 1.28 21.44
N ILE A 209 -12.66 2.19 21.13
CA ILE A 209 -12.74 3.17 20.05
C ILE A 209 -11.66 2.81 19.04
N PHE A 210 -12.07 2.64 17.79
CA PHE A 210 -11.16 2.34 16.68
C PHE A 210 -10.87 3.58 15.84
N MET A 211 -9.65 3.70 15.34
CA MET A 211 -9.27 4.73 14.37
C MET A 211 -8.54 4.14 13.16
N ASN A 212 -8.97 4.53 11.99
CA ASN A 212 -8.17 4.50 10.77
C ASN A 212 -8.49 5.72 9.90
N HIS A 213 -8.04 5.78 8.66
CA HIS A 213 -8.25 6.96 7.82
C HIS A 213 -9.57 6.91 7.05
N TYR A 214 -9.85 5.78 6.35
CA TYR A 214 -11.05 5.63 5.52
C TYR A 214 -12.31 5.31 6.32
N PRO A 215 -13.51 5.69 5.83
CA PRO A 215 -14.75 5.13 6.35
C PRO A 215 -14.79 3.61 6.18
N GLN A 216 -15.42 2.89 7.14
CA GLN A 216 -15.51 1.43 7.11
C GLN A 216 -16.71 0.97 6.26
N ASP A 217 -16.72 1.37 5.00
CA ASP A 217 -17.70 1.03 3.99
C ASP A 217 -17.04 0.51 2.72
N THR A 218 -17.72 0.52 1.60
CA THR A 218 -17.20 0.09 0.30
C THR A 218 -15.99 0.88 -0.23
N SER A 219 -15.54 1.91 0.49
CA SER A 219 -14.26 2.58 0.25
C SER A 219 -13.06 1.72 0.63
N VAL A 220 -13.26 0.72 1.52
CA VAL A 220 -12.26 -0.25 1.96
C VAL A 220 -12.65 -1.63 1.48
N LEU A 221 -11.80 -2.32 0.73
CA LEU A 221 -12.18 -3.61 0.09
C LEU A 221 -12.61 -4.69 1.08
N ASN A 222 -11.94 -4.79 2.21
CA ASN A 222 -12.23 -5.76 3.27
C ASN A 222 -13.02 -5.14 4.46
N TYR A 223 -13.83 -4.10 4.21
CA TYR A 223 -14.61 -3.38 5.23
C TYR A 223 -15.45 -4.31 6.12
N PHE A 224 -16.03 -5.35 5.55
CA PHE A 224 -16.86 -6.31 6.24
C PHE A 224 -16.09 -7.17 7.25
N ASP A 225 -14.88 -7.62 6.90
CA ASP A 225 -13.99 -8.34 7.82
C ASP A 225 -13.52 -7.42 8.94
N VAL A 226 -13.14 -6.18 8.63
CA VAL A 226 -12.73 -5.18 9.62
C VAL A 226 -13.89 -4.91 10.58
N THR A 227 -15.08 -4.61 10.06
CA THR A 227 -16.25 -4.30 10.91
C THR A 227 -16.63 -5.47 11.80
N ARG A 228 -16.54 -6.71 11.30
CA ARG A 228 -16.77 -7.93 12.10
C ARG A 228 -15.76 -8.04 13.25
N GLU A 229 -14.47 -7.84 12.98
CA GLU A 229 -13.44 -7.87 14.02
C GLU A 229 -13.58 -6.72 15.03
N LEU A 230 -13.94 -5.52 14.58
CA LEU A 230 -14.22 -4.39 15.47
C LEU A 230 -15.35 -4.70 16.45
N LYS A 231 -16.45 -5.28 15.99
CA LYS A 231 -17.55 -5.72 16.85
C LYS A 231 -17.09 -6.81 17.82
N ARG A 232 -16.30 -7.79 17.37
CA ARG A 232 -15.73 -8.85 18.21
C ARG A 232 -14.89 -8.30 19.37
N ILE A 233 -14.06 -7.26 19.11
CA ILE A 233 -13.23 -6.65 20.15
C ILE A 233 -13.98 -5.61 21.01
N GLY A 234 -15.28 -5.46 20.84
CA GLY A 234 -16.12 -4.55 21.61
C GLY A 234 -15.99 -3.09 21.20
N ALA A 235 -15.74 -2.81 19.91
CA ALA A 235 -15.75 -1.44 19.42
C ALA A 235 -17.17 -0.86 19.47
N VAL A 236 -17.27 0.36 19.99
CA VAL A 236 -18.53 1.12 20.11
C VAL A 236 -18.53 2.37 19.23
N LEU A 237 -17.38 2.69 18.63
CA LEU A 237 -17.19 3.82 17.73
C LEU A 237 -15.99 3.56 16.79
N ALA A 238 -16.14 3.93 15.52
CA ALA A 238 -15.04 4.04 14.57
C ALA A 238 -14.82 5.52 14.18
N ILE A 239 -13.57 5.97 14.17
CA ILE A 239 -13.17 7.34 13.84
C ILE A 239 -12.30 7.31 12.58
N GLY A 240 -12.53 8.28 11.67
CA GLY A 240 -11.76 8.44 10.43
C GLY A 240 -11.65 9.88 9.95
N GLY A 241 -11.09 10.04 8.74
CA GLY A 241 -10.96 11.29 7.99
C GLY A 241 -11.46 11.13 6.55
N HIS A 242 -10.61 11.44 5.58
CA HIS A 242 -10.76 11.18 4.13
C HIS A 242 -11.77 12.06 3.38
N TRP A 243 -12.92 12.38 3.96
CA TRP A 243 -13.92 13.23 3.29
C TRP A 243 -13.79 14.71 3.59
N HIS A 244 -12.80 15.10 4.38
CA HIS A 244 -12.50 16.49 4.78
C HIS A 244 -13.65 17.21 5.49
N SER A 245 -14.67 16.50 5.91
CA SER A 245 -15.89 17.08 6.49
C SER A 245 -16.41 16.22 7.64
N ASN A 246 -16.96 16.89 8.65
CA ASN A 246 -17.66 16.24 9.73
C ASN A 246 -18.83 15.41 9.21
N THR A 247 -18.77 14.09 9.41
CA THR A 247 -19.81 13.17 8.93
C THR A 247 -20.10 12.10 9.96
N LEU A 248 -21.38 11.84 10.20
CA LEU A 248 -21.85 10.73 11.01
C LEU A 248 -22.26 9.58 10.09
N LEU A 249 -21.73 8.39 10.36
CA LEU A 249 -21.94 7.17 9.59
C LEU A 249 -22.43 6.02 10.47
N ASP A 250 -22.96 4.99 9.86
CA ASP A 250 -23.31 3.73 10.48
C ASP A 250 -22.72 2.57 9.67
N TYR A 251 -21.94 1.73 10.36
CA TYR A 251 -21.30 0.57 9.76
C TYR A 251 -21.98 -0.70 10.25
N SER A 252 -23.19 -0.93 9.77
CA SER A 252 -24.05 -2.05 10.20
C SER A 252 -24.26 -2.08 11.71
N GLY A 253 -24.63 -0.93 12.28
CA GLY A 253 -24.87 -0.71 13.70
C GLY A 253 -23.68 -0.19 14.50
N LEU A 254 -22.46 -0.21 13.97
CA LEU A 254 -21.31 0.43 14.59
C LEU A 254 -21.25 1.91 14.17
N PRO A 255 -21.42 2.88 15.09
CA PRO A 255 -21.35 4.29 14.76
C PRO A 255 -19.96 4.67 14.21
N GLY A 256 -19.96 5.54 13.19
CA GLY A 256 -18.76 6.11 12.60
C GLY A 256 -18.76 7.62 12.62
N ILE A 257 -17.61 8.21 12.91
CA ILE A 257 -17.38 9.65 12.84
C ILE A 257 -16.19 9.91 11.93
N LEU A 258 -16.41 10.70 10.89
CA LEU A 258 -15.30 11.31 10.15
C LEU A 258 -15.10 12.73 10.66
N GLY A 259 -13.83 13.06 10.97
CA GLY A 259 -13.44 14.39 11.38
C GLY A 259 -13.27 15.33 10.18
N ARG A 260 -13.42 16.62 10.43
CA ARG A 260 -13.06 17.64 9.45
C ARG A 260 -11.56 17.66 9.19
N SER A 261 -11.17 18.08 7.97
CA SER A 261 -9.77 18.42 7.67
C SER A 261 -9.28 19.62 8.49
N THR A 262 -7.97 19.63 8.78
CA THR A 262 -7.32 20.83 9.36
C THR A 262 -7.24 22.01 8.40
N LEU A 263 -7.48 21.78 7.10
CA LEU A 263 -7.35 22.79 6.06
C LEU A 263 -8.40 23.89 6.18
N SER A 264 -7.99 25.10 5.87
CA SER A 264 -8.90 26.26 5.86
C SER A 264 -9.89 26.24 4.69
N ALA A 265 -9.57 25.61 3.55
CA ALA A 265 -10.41 25.45 2.37
C ALA A 265 -11.27 26.70 2.01
N GLY A 266 -10.67 27.90 2.12
CA GLY A 266 -11.37 29.19 1.91
C GLY A 266 -12.05 29.76 3.17
N GLY A 267 -12.09 29.02 4.29
CA GLY A 267 -12.58 29.44 5.59
C GLY A 267 -11.47 29.52 6.64
N ASN A 268 -11.67 28.88 7.77
CA ASN A 268 -10.73 28.78 8.87
C ASN A 268 -10.20 27.34 9.04
N PRO A 269 -8.92 27.16 9.37
CA PRO A 269 -8.41 25.86 9.77
C PRO A 269 -9.09 25.39 11.07
N GLY A 270 -9.04 24.10 11.33
CA GLY A 270 -9.69 23.60 12.54
C GLY A 270 -9.51 22.10 12.74
N TYR A 271 -10.18 21.60 13.76
CA TYR A 271 -10.16 20.21 14.19
C TYR A 271 -11.43 19.92 15.01
N ASN A 272 -11.56 18.72 15.55
CA ASN A 272 -12.68 18.39 16.43
C ASN A 272 -12.20 18.19 17.87
N ILE A 273 -13.03 18.54 18.85
CA ILE A 273 -12.90 18.08 20.23
C ILE A 273 -13.95 17.00 20.47
N ILE A 274 -13.51 15.87 20.97
CA ILE A 274 -14.36 14.76 21.37
C ILE A 274 -14.29 14.62 22.89
N GLU A 275 -15.45 14.55 23.51
CA GLU A 275 -15.62 14.34 24.96
C GLU A 275 -16.48 13.11 25.18
N ILE A 276 -16.04 12.23 26.07
CA ILE A 276 -16.78 11.02 26.48
C ILE A 276 -16.96 11.07 27.98
N GLU A 277 -18.19 11.20 28.41
CA GLU A 277 -18.60 11.15 29.82
C GLU A 277 -19.53 9.96 30.01
N ASP A 278 -19.13 8.98 30.81
CA ASP A 278 -19.79 7.68 30.99
C ASP A 278 -19.93 6.95 29.63
N ASP A 279 -21.13 6.91 29.05
CA ASP A 279 -21.47 6.35 27.74
C ASP A 279 -21.86 7.43 26.71
N ARG A 280 -21.78 8.72 27.07
CA ARG A 280 -22.19 9.83 26.23
C ARG A 280 -20.98 10.46 25.55
N LEU A 281 -21.03 10.47 24.24
CA LEU A 281 -20.06 11.16 23.42
C LEU A 281 -20.63 12.47 22.91
N SER A 282 -19.85 13.54 23.00
CA SER A 282 -20.12 14.80 22.32
C SER A 282 -18.95 15.21 21.43
N VAL A 283 -19.25 15.73 20.26
CA VAL A 283 -18.26 16.23 19.29
C VAL A 283 -18.56 17.68 18.97
N SER A 284 -17.53 18.51 19.13
CA SER A 284 -17.56 19.94 18.76
C SER A 284 -16.54 20.22 17.66
N GLU A 285 -16.94 20.99 16.66
CA GLU A 285 -16.02 21.53 15.67
C GLU A 285 -15.33 22.77 16.21
N CYS A 286 -14.01 22.82 16.08
CA CYS A 286 -13.19 23.97 16.46
C CYS A 286 -12.67 24.67 15.21
N LYS A 287 -13.06 25.93 15.01
CA LYS A 287 -12.56 26.81 13.93
C LYS A 287 -11.59 27.80 14.52
N VAL A 288 -10.34 27.77 14.08
CA VAL A 288 -9.29 28.66 14.56
C VAL A 288 -9.33 29.97 13.78
N VAL A 289 -10.02 30.98 14.34
CA VAL A 289 -10.25 32.30 13.72
C VAL A 289 -9.13 33.27 14.09
N GLY A 290 -8.49 33.88 13.10
CA GLY A 290 -7.38 34.80 13.32
C GLY A 290 -6.18 34.11 13.99
N SER A 291 -5.50 34.81 14.88
CA SER A 291 -4.33 34.29 15.61
C SER A 291 -4.66 33.71 16.99
N THR A 292 -5.83 34.03 17.55
CA THR A 292 -6.18 33.69 18.95
C THR A 292 -7.66 33.37 19.15
N GLY A 293 -8.51 33.52 18.15
CA GLY A 293 -9.95 33.29 18.27
C GLY A 293 -10.34 31.87 17.87
N VAL A 294 -11.17 31.21 18.64
CA VAL A 294 -11.74 29.89 18.35
C VAL A 294 -13.25 29.94 18.48
N VAL A 295 -13.92 29.35 17.51
CA VAL A 295 -15.35 29.13 17.55
C VAL A 295 -15.61 27.66 17.78
N TYR A 296 -16.41 27.37 18.79
CA TYR A 296 -16.91 26.02 19.09
C TYR A 296 -18.31 25.85 18.54
N GLU A 297 -18.50 24.85 17.69
CA GLU A 297 -19.81 24.48 17.17
C GLU A 297 -20.09 23.01 17.53
N PRO A 298 -20.96 22.73 18.52
CA PRO A 298 -21.40 21.36 18.78
C PRO A 298 -22.15 20.82 17.54
N TRP A 299 -21.77 19.65 17.04
CA TRP A 299 -22.43 19.10 15.85
C TRP A 299 -22.94 17.67 16.03
N CYS A 300 -22.41 16.90 16.96
CA CYS A 300 -22.82 15.51 17.16
C CYS A 300 -22.87 15.15 18.64
N ARG A 301 -23.89 14.36 19.02
CA ARG A 301 -23.98 13.67 20.32
C ARG A 301 -24.45 12.25 20.09
N LEU A 302 -23.79 11.28 20.71
CA LEU A 302 -24.12 9.86 20.62
C LEU A 302 -24.13 9.24 22.01
N THR A 303 -24.90 8.16 22.16
CA THR A 303 -24.75 7.23 23.29
C THR A 303 -23.99 6.02 22.77
N LEU A 304 -22.80 5.77 23.32
CA LEU A 304 -21.96 4.65 22.95
C LEU A 304 -22.47 3.36 23.63
N ARG A 305 -22.73 2.33 22.84
CA ARG A 305 -23.27 1.06 23.34
C ARG A 305 -22.55 -0.09 22.65
N PRO A 306 -22.43 -1.25 23.33
CA PRO A 306 -21.98 -2.48 22.68
C PRO A 306 -22.78 -2.77 21.40
N VAL A 307 -22.11 -3.19 20.36
CA VAL A 307 -22.69 -3.47 19.04
C VAL A 307 -22.67 -4.96 18.78
N GLU A 308 -23.83 -5.54 18.53
CA GLU A 308 -23.96 -6.92 18.07
C GLU A 308 -23.73 -7.01 16.55
N ASP A 309 -23.03 -8.03 16.11
CA ASP A 309 -22.94 -8.30 14.67
C ASP A 309 -24.20 -9.00 14.19
N ARG A 310 -25.01 -8.28 13.42
CA ARG A 310 -26.27 -8.75 12.83
C ARG A 310 -26.17 -8.91 11.31
N VAL A 311 -24.96 -8.81 10.76
CA VAL A 311 -24.74 -8.99 9.33
C VAL A 311 -24.88 -10.48 9.00
N GLU A 312 -25.68 -10.78 7.99
CA GLU A 312 -25.76 -12.14 7.45
C GLU A 312 -24.65 -12.35 6.42
N TYR A 313 -23.93 -13.47 6.55
CA TYR A 313 -22.82 -13.83 5.66
C TYR A 313 -23.16 -15.09 4.87
N ASP A 314 -22.68 -15.14 3.63
CA ASP A 314 -22.74 -16.34 2.80
C ASP A 314 -21.69 -17.39 3.23
N SER A 315 -21.65 -18.55 2.53
CA SER A 315 -20.72 -19.64 2.82
C SER A 315 -19.24 -19.28 2.61
N HIS A 316 -18.96 -18.17 1.94
CA HIS A 316 -17.61 -17.64 1.71
C HIS A 316 -17.23 -16.53 2.68
N GLY A 317 -18.16 -16.16 3.58
CA GLY A 317 -17.96 -15.09 4.56
C GLY A 317 -18.18 -13.69 4.03
N LEU A 318 -18.78 -13.53 2.85
CA LEU A 318 -19.21 -12.25 2.32
C LEU A 318 -20.58 -11.86 2.85
N PRO A 319 -20.84 -10.57 3.10
CA PRO A 319 -22.20 -10.10 3.42
C PRO A 319 -23.20 -10.51 2.33
N THR A 320 -24.43 -10.84 2.70
CA THR A 320 -25.46 -11.20 1.72
C THR A 320 -25.78 -10.06 0.76
N ASP A 321 -25.58 -8.82 1.18
CA ASP A 321 -25.71 -7.59 0.38
C ASP A 321 -24.38 -7.10 -0.23
N TYR A 322 -23.33 -7.94 -0.26
CA TYR A 322 -22.04 -7.60 -0.85
C TYR A 322 -22.20 -7.03 -2.26
N PRO A 323 -21.71 -5.81 -2.53
CA PRO A 323 -22.14 -5.05 -3.73
C PRO A 323 -21.42 -5.44 -5.00
N TRP A 324 -20.38 -6.28 -4.92
CA TRP A 324 -19.58 -6.67 -6.06
C TRP A 324 -19.81 -8.14 -6.43
N MET A 325 -19.12 -8.61 -7.46
CA MET A 325 -19.16 -10.01 -7.92
C MET A 325 -18.84 -10.97 -6.76
N LYS A 326 -19.66 -11.99 -6.56
CA LYS A 326 -19.51 -13.02 -5.53
C LYS A 326 -18.90 -14.30 -6.12
N TYR A 327 -18.63 -15.27 -5.26
CA TYR A 327 -17.98 -16.52 -5.63
C TYR A 327 -18.86 -17.49 -6.42
N ASP A 328 -20.17 -17.26 -6.50
CA ASP A 328 -21.11 -18.04 -7.32
C ASP A 328 -20.74 -18.02 -8.82
N VAL A 329 -20.08 -16.97 -9.28
CA VAL A 329 -19.56 -16.90 -10.66
C VAL A 329 -18.58 -18.06 -10.98
N ASN A 330 -17.90 -18.61 -9.98
CA ASN A 330 -16.95 -19.70 -10.15
C ASN A 330 -17.62 -21.04 -10.42
N GLU A 331 -18.92 -21.17 -10.15
CA GLU A 331 -19.72 -22.39 -10.36
C GLU A 331 -19.97 -22.70 -11.84
N THR A 332 -19.73 -21.74 -12.74
CA THR A 332 -19.84 -21.96 -14.20
C THR A 332 -18.91 -23.07 -14.70
N GLY A 333 -17.81 -23.33 -13.98
CA GLY A 333 -16.84 -24.35 -14.34
C GLY A 333 -15.91 -23.97 -15.50
N ASP A 334 -16.01 -22.78 -16.03
CA ASP A 334 -15.19 -22.27 -17.12
C ASP A 334 -13.71 -22.19 -16.75
N VAL A 335 -13.43 -21.83 -15.49
CA VAL A 335 -12.09 -21.77 -14.89
C VAL A 335 -12.07 -22.65 -13.67
N ARG A 336 -11.08 -23.52 -13.56
CA ARG A 336 -10.91 -24.43 -12.43
C ARG A 336 -9.78 -23.94 -11.52
N GLU A 337 -10.06 -23.82 -10.22
CA GLU A 337 -9.03 -23.65 -9.19
C GLU A 337 -8.34 -25.01 -8.97
N ILE A 338 -7.00 -25.05 -9.17
CA ILE A 338 -6.19 -26.23 -8.91
C ILE A 338 -5.83 -26.30 -7.43
N TRP A 339 -5.37 -25.19 -6.91
CA TRP A 339 -5.11 -24.95 -5.49
C TRP A 339 -5.13 -23.45 -5.19
N LYS A 340 -5.41 -23.14 -3.94
CA LYS A 340 -5.39 -21.78 -3.41
C LYS A 340 -4.95 -21.79 -1.94
N PHE A 341 -4.21 -20.77 -1.53
CA PHE A 341 -3.91 -20.49 -0.14
C PHE A 341 -3.85 -18.99 0.09
N ARG A 342 -3.78 -18.56 1.36
CA ARG A 342 -3.60 -17.16 1.72
C ARG A 342 -2.30 -17.00 2.51
N ASP A 343 -1.44 -16.08 2.06
CA ASP A 343 -0.25 -15.66 2.82
C ASP A 343 -0.69 -14.80 4.02
N LYS A 344 0.13 -14.76 5.06
CA LYS A 344 -0.09 -13.91 6.23
C LYS A 344 0.26 -12.44 6.00
N SER A 345 0.77 -12.10 4.84
CA SER A 345 1.19 -10.77 4.43
C SER A 345 0.52 -10.36 3.14
N ASN A 346 0.34 -9.06 2.96
CA ASN A 346 -0.07 -8.51 1.67
C ASN A 346 0.95 -8.86 0.59
N ILE A 347 0.44 -9.14 -0.61
CA ILE A 347 1.22 -9.33 -1.84
C ILE A 347 0.84 -8.21 -2.80
N VAL A 348 1.82 -7.39 -3.19
CA VAL A 348 1.58 -6.24 -4.09
C VAL A 348 2.42 -6.32 -5.38
N ALA A 349 2.95 -7.49 -5.66
CA ALA A 349 3.82 -7.80 -6.78
C ALA A 349 3.38 -9.07 -7.51
N GLY A 350 3.86 -9.24 -8.72
CA GLY A 350 3.66 -10.46 -9.51
C GLY A 350 4.67 -11.55 -9.14
N PHE A 351 4.76 -12.53 -10.03
CA PHE A 351 5.60 -13.72 -9.84
C PHE A 351 6.80 -13.71 -10.80
N ALA A 352 7.85 -14.45 -10.41
CA ALA A 352 8.77 -15.07 -11.34
C ALA A 352 8.47 -16.57 -11.39
N ARG A 353 8.55 -17.21 -12.57
CA ARG A 353 8.22 -18.62 -12.77
C ARG A 353 9.27 -19.34 -13.59
N LYS A 354 9.59 -20.58 -13.21
CA LYS A 354 10.41 -21.49 -14.00
C LYS A 354 10.10 -22.95 -13.68
N GLY A 355 9.69 -23.71 -14.70
CA GLY A 355 9.29 -25.10 -14.52
C GLY A 355 8.10 -25.25 -13.59
N ASP A 356 8.25 -26.05 -12.52
CA ASP A 356 7.25 -26.32 -11.51
C ASP A 356 7.38 -25.44 -10.25
N ARG A 357 8.14 -24.32 -10.34
CA ARG A 357 8.35 -23.38 -9.24
C ARG A 357 7.96 -21.97 -9.61
N ALA A 358 7.50 -21.24 -8.59
CA ALA A 358 7.30 -19.80 -8.68
C ALA A 358 7.86 -19.09 -7.43
N TRP A 359 8.18 -17.82 -7.60
CA TRP A 359 8.70 -16.96 -6.55
C TRP A 359 7.87 -15.68 -6.50
N TYR A 360 7.56 -15.23 -5.31
CA TYR A 360 6.89 -13.95 -5.07
C TYR A 360 7.44 -13.26 -3.84
N THR A 361 7.10 -12.00 -3.69
CA THR A 361 7.54 -11.09 -2.63
C THR A 361 6.34 -10.56 -1.86
N THR A 362 6.55 -10.17 -0.60
CA THR A 362 5.47 -9.70 0.28
C THR A 362 5.77 -8.36 0.93
N ALA A 363 4.72 -7.67 1.37
CA ALA A 363 4.81 -6.41 2.10
C ALA A 363 5.50 -6.54 3.49
N SER A 364 5.62 -7.75 4.04
CA SER A 364 6.40 -8.01 5.26
C SER A 364 7.89 -8.29 5.01
N GLY A 365 8.37 -8.09 3.77
CA GLY A 365 9.78 -8.30 3.43
C GLY A 365 10.18 -9.76 3.25
N GLN A 366 9.23 -10.64 2.92
CA GLN A 366 9.51 -12.03 2.62
C GLN A 366 9.66 -12.27 1.12
N VAL A 367 10.56 -13.16 0.75
CA VAL A 367 10.61 -13.79 -0.57
C VAL A 367 10.28 -15.26 -0.38
N ARG A 368 9.32 -15.78 -1.11
CA ARG A 368 8.89 -17.17 -1.03
C ARG A 368 9.06 -17.89 -2.35
N CYS A 369 9.51 -19.13 -2.29
CA CYS A 369 9.48 -20.08 -3.39
C CYS A 369 8.39 -21.11 -3.12
N ILE A 370 7.52 -21.33 -4.10
CA ILE A 370 6.42 -22.30 -4.02
C ILE A 370 6.48 -23.35 -5.13
N SER A 371 5.93 -24.51 -4.82
CA SER A 371 5.66 -25.57 -5.78
C SER A 371 4.38 -25.28 -6.58
N LEU A 372 4.42 -25.31 -7.90
CA LEU A 372 3.21 -25.18 -8.72
C LEU A 372 2.34 -26.44 -8.73
N ARG A 373 2.79 -27.57 -8.15
CA ARG A 373 2.01 -28.80 -8.08
C ARG A 373 0.87 -28.69 -7.06
N ASP A 374 1.18 -28.08 -5.90
CA ASP A 374 0.31 -28.10 -4.73
C ASP A 374 0.29 -26.77 -3.93
N GLY A 375 1.00 -25.74 -4.39
CA GLY A 375 1.10 -24.45 -3.70
C GLY A 375 1.99 -24.46 -2.46
N SER A 376 2.65 -25.57 -2.12
CA SER A 376 3.48 -25.68 -0.91
C SER A 376 4.70 -24.74 -0.97
N VAL A 377 5.04 -24.12 0.17
CA VAL A 377 6.23 -23.28 0.30
C VAL A 377 7.46 -24.17 0.41
N LEU A 378 8.36 -24.04 -0.56
CA LEU A 378 9.61 -24.78 -0.62
C LEU A 378 10.72 -24.16 0.24
N TRP A 379 10.76 -22.83 0.27
CA TRP A 379 11.62 -22.05 1.14
C TRP A 379 11.12 -20.60 1.25
N SER A 380 11.56 -19.90 2.29
CA SER A 380 11.33 -18.46 2.51
C SER A 380 12.62 -17.79 2.95
N ALA A 381 12.79 -16.52 2.59
CA ALA A 381 13.89 -15.65 3.02
C ALA A 381 13.34 -14.28 3.42
N SER A 382 13.92 -13.67 4.48
CA SER A 382 13.47 -12.40 5.05
C SER A 382 14.47 -11.28 4.73
N PHE A 383 13.94 -10.07 4.48
CA PHE A 383 14.71 -8.86 4.18
C PHE A 383 14.24 -7.70 5.07
N PRO A 384 15.10 -6.68 5.28
CA PRO A 384 14.84 -5.62 6.28
C PRO A 384 13.66 -4.69 5.98
N GLY A 385 13.26 -4.55 4.70
CA GLY A 385 12.20 -3.65 4.25
C GLY A 385 11.04 -4.38 3.59
N LYS A 386 9.95 -3.66 3.32
CA LYS A 386 8.84 -4.13 2.48
C LYS A 386 9.36 -4.40 1.06
N ILE A 387 8.78 -5.38 0.36
CA ILE A 387 9.16 -5.69 -1.02
C ILE A 387 7.92 -5.58 -1.90
N PHE A 388 7.89 -4.53 -2.72
CA PHE A 388 6.79 -4.23 -3.64
C PHE A 388 7.11 -4.54 -5.10
N SER A 389 8.36 -4.86 -5.39
CA SER A 389 8.82 -5.19 -6.73
C SER A 389 8.48 -6.62 -7.13
N THR A 390 8.00 -6.83 -8.35
CA THR A 390 7.91 -8.15 -8.96
C THR A 390 9.31 -8.69 -9.20
N PRO A 391 9.66 -9.89 -8.69
CA PRO A 391 10.99 -10.43 -8.82
C PRO A 391 11.30 -10.84 -10.28
N ALA A 392 12.54 -10.64 -10.73
CA ALA A 392 13.03 -11.09 -12.02
C ALA A 392 13.95 -12.30 -11.87
N LEU A 393 13.80 -13.29 -12.75
CA LEU A 393 14.56 -14.55 -12.69
C LEU A 393 15.44 -14.76 -13.94
N SER A 394 16.71 -15.05 -13.73
CA SER A 394 17.61 -15.53 -14.79
C SER A 394 18.62 -16.53 -14.24
N GLY A 395 18.60 -17.75 -14.77
CA GLY A 395 19.46 -18.83 -14.31
C GLY A 395 19.24 -19.15 -12.82
N LYS A 396 20.27 -18.85 -12.00
CA LYS A 396 20.22 -19.00 -10.54
C LYS A 396 19.84 -17.70 -9.82
N TYR A 397 19.80 -16.58 -10.51
CA TYR A 397 19.59 -15.26 -9.93
C TYR A 397 18.11 -14.93 -9.87
N LEU A 398 17.61 -14.69 -8.69
CA LEU A 398 16.32 -14.04 -8.43
C LEU A 398 16.61 -12.64 -7.91
N VAL A 399 16.17 -11.60 -8.64
CA VAL A 399 16.50 -10.19 -8.37
C VAL A 399 15.23 -9.43 -8.04
N PHE A 400 15.29 -8.58 -7.02
CA PHE A 400 14.17 -7.72 -6.58
C PHE A 400 14.69 -6.46 -5.89
N GLY A 401 13.84 -5.42 -5.88
CA GLY A 401 14.07 -4.19 -5.12
C GLY A 401 13.41 -4.26 -3.74
N CYS A 402 13.98 -3.56 -2.75
CA CYS A 402 13.47 -3.52 -1.38
C CYS A 402 13.42 -2.08 -0.87
N THR A 403 12.44 -1.77 -0.01
CA THR A 403 12.28 -0.42 0.57
C THR A 403 13.39 -0.04 1.56
N ASP A 404 14.29 -0.95 1.88
CA ASP A 404 15.50 -0.65 2.66
C ASP A 404 16.59 0.08 1.86
N GLY A 405 16.33 0.37 0.58
CA GLY A 405 17.24 1.08 -0.31
C GLY A 405 18.22 0.17 -1.05
N ASN A 406 17.93 -1.13 -1.17
CA ASN A 406 18.81 -2.06 -1.87
C ASN A 406 18.08 -2.83 -2.97
N VAL A 407 18.84 -3.16 -4.02
CA VAL A 407 18.53 -4.21 -4.98
C VAL A 407 19.23 -5.48 -4.51
N TYR A 408 18.50 -6.58 -4.41
CA TYR A 408 19.03 -7.87 -4.00
C TYR A 408 19.04 -8.86 -5.16
N ALA A 409 20.08 -9.69 -5.23
CA ALA A 409 20.07 -10.95 -5.95
C ALA A 409 20.28 -12.09 -4.98
N ILE A 410 19.39 -13.08 -5.06
CA ILE A 410 19.48 -14.30 -4.26
C ILE A 410 19.51 -15.54 -5.14
N ASN A 411 19.94 -16.64 -4.59
CA ASN A 411 19.90 -17.91 -5.29
C ASN A 411 18.46 -18.44 -5.33
N ALA A 412 17.88 -18.53 -6.50
CA ALA A 412 16.50 -18.98 -6.71
C ALA A 412 16.22 -20.41 -6.20
N ARG A 413 17.27 -21.22 -5.97
CA ARG A 413 17.11 -22.60 -5.46
C ARG A 413 16.85 -22.66 -3.96
N ASN A 414 17.51 -21.79 -3.18
CA ASN A 414 17.56 -21.89 -1.71
C ASN A 414 17.41 -20.55 -0.96
N GLY A 415 17.23 -19.43 -1.66
CA GLY A 415 17.05 -18.11 -1.03
C GLY A 415 18.32 -17.44 -0.50
N SER A 416 19.52 -18.06 -0.64
CA SER A 416 20.74 -17.44 -0.13
C SER A 416 21.12 -16.20 -0.92
N GLN A 417 21.52 -15.12 -0.25
CA GLN A 417 21.96 -13.89 -0.88
C GLN A 417 23.24 -14.12 -1.72
N ILE A 418 23.25 -13.64 -2.96
CA ILE A 418 24.40 -13.65 -3.83
C ILE A 418 25.10 -12.29 -3.76
N TRP A 419 24.34 -11.21 -3.95
CA TRP A 419 24.81 -9.84 -3.81
C TRP A 419 23.67 -8.89 -3.40
N LYS A 420 24.02 -7.72 -2.92
CA LYS A 420 23.14 -6.57 -2.79
C LYS A 420 23.83 -5.33 -3.35
N SER A 421 23.08 -4.44 -3.96
CA SER A 421 23.51 -3.16 -4.53
C SER A 421 22.67 -2.05 -3.91
N ALA A 422 23.35 -1.06 -3.32
CA ALA A 422 22.67 0.05 -2.67
C ALA A 422 22.14 1.06 -3.70
N ALA A 423 20.95 1.58 -3.45
CA ALA A 423 20.40 2.79 -4.03
C ALA A 423 20.29 3.88 -2.94
N GLY A 424 20.12 5.13 -3.34
CA GLY A 424 20.05 6.26 -2.39
C GLY A 424 18.80 6.29 -1.55
N LYS A 425 17.68 5.77 -2.08
CA LYS A 425 16.35 5.65 -1.45
C LYS A 425 15.73 4.29 -1.74
N SER A 426 14.49 4.08 -1.31
CA SER A 426 13.72 2.84 -1.52
C SER A 426 13.70 2.39 -2.98
N VAL A 427 13.76 1.07 -3.22
CA VAL A 427 13.68 0.47 -4.55
C VAL A 427 12.30 -0.18 -4.70
N LEU A 428 11.37 0.55 -5.29
CA LEU A 428 10.01 0.12 -5.54
C LEU A 428 9.85 -0.50 -6.93
N GLY A 429 10.68 -0.06 -7.88
CA GLY A 429 10.68 -0.51 -9.26
C GLY A 429 10.95 -2.00 -9.39
N SER A 430 10.20 -2.67 -10.28
CA SER A 430 10.41 -4.08 -10.60
C SER A 430 11.60 -4.24 -11.55
N PRO A 431 12.63 -5.02 -11.21
CA PRO A 431 13.78 -5.19 -12.05
C PRO A 431 13.44 -5.98 -13.33
N VAL A 432 14.19 -5.70 -14.41
CA VAL A 432 14.15 -6.46 -15.66
C VAL A 432 15.55 -7.01 -15.93
N ILE A 433 15.65 -8.31 -16.23
CA ILE A 433 16.91 -8.93 -16.59
C ILE A 433 16.94 -9.16 -18.11
N ARG A 434 17.95 -8.59 -18.79
CA ARG A 434 18.23 -8.83 -20.19
C ARG A 434 19.70 -9.11 -20.38
N GLY A 435 20.04 -10.29 -20.93
CA GLY A 435 21.43 -10.72 -21.06
C GLY A 435 22.13 -10.79 -19.70
N ARG A 436 23.18 -10.01 -19.54
CA ARG A 436 23.98 -9.91 -18.30
C ARG A 436 23.69 -8.66 -17.47
N LYS A 437 22.67 -7.88 -17.85
CA LYS A 437 22.32 -6.64 -17.15
C LYS A 437 20.99 -6.80 -16.41
N VAL A 438 20.89 -6.15 -15.25
CA VAL A 438 19.68 -5.93 -14.47
C VAL A 438 19.32 -4.45 -14.57
N TYR A 439 18.17 -4.12 -15.08
CA TYR A 439 17.65 -2.77 -15.23
C TYR A 439 16.64 -2.47 -14.16
N VAL A 440 16.84 -1.40 -13.38
CA VAL A 440 15.95 -1.07 -12.24
C VAL A 440 15.99 0.42 -11.92
N GLY A 441 14.82 0.98 -11.65
CA GLY A 441 14.66 2.32 -11.13
C GLY A 441 14.42 2.33 -9.62
N ALA A 442 14.74 3.44 -8.97
CA ALA A 442 14.55 3.61 -7.54
C ALA A 442 13.95 4.99 -7.19
N SER A 443 13.66 5.20 -5.93
CA SER A 443 13.06 6.45 -5.43
C SER A 443 14.06 7.60 -5.27
N ASP A 444 15.35 7.36 -5.51
CA ASP A 444 16.41 8.38 -5.50
C ASP A 444 16.52 9.19 -6.81
N GLY A 445 15.58 9.00 -7.75
CA GLY A 445 15.62 9.68 -9.05
C GLY A 445 16.67 9.11 -9.99
N CYS A 446 17.12 7.87 -9.76
CA CYS A 446 18.14 7.23 -10.57
C CYS A 446 17.63 5.92 -11.18
N PHE A 447 17.90 5.73 -12.47
CA PHE A 447 17.70 4.47 -13.17
C PHE A 447 19.05 3.81 -13.44
N ARG A 448 19.16 2.48 -13.19
CA ARG A 448 20.44 1.77 -13.20
C ARG A 448 20.41 0.52 -14.05
N ALA A 449 21.55 0.23 -14.70
CA ALA A 449 21.88 -1.10 -15.16
C ALA A 449 22.99 -1.68 -14.29
N LEU A 450 22.73 -2.84 -13.67
CA LEU A 450 23.69 -3.55 -12.84
C LEU A 450 24.17 -4.82 -13.55
N ASP A 451 25.42 -5.23 -13.35
CA ASP A 451 25.90 -6.54 -13.82
C ASP A 451 25.22 -7.66 -13.01
N LEU A 452 24.58 -8.58 -13.68
CA LEU A 452 23.79 -9.65 -13.08
C LEU A 452 24.62 -10.55 -12.13
N ALA A 453 25.90 -10.74 -12.40
CA ALA A 453 26.73 -11.66 -11.61
C ALA A 453 27.25 -11.01 -10.32
N SER A 454 27.51 -9.71 -10.35
CA SER A 454 28.18 -8.99 -9.26
C SER A 454 27.35 -7.93 -8.57
N GLY A 455 26.25 -7.46 -9.19
CA GLY A 455 25.45 -6.34 -8.71
C GLY A 455 26.13 -4.97 -8.84
N LYS A 456 27.29 -4.89 -9.50
CA LYS A 456 27.98 -3.63 -9.70
C LYS A 456 27.30 -2.81 -10.79
N PRO A 457 27.22 -1.47 -10.64
CA PRO A 457 26.71 -0.61 -11.69
C PRO A 457 27.50 -0.78 -12.99
N VAL A 458 26.79 -0.94 -14.11
CA VAL A 458 27.35 -0.86 -15.48
C VAL A 458 27.22 0.57 -15.98
N TRP A 459 26.04 1.18 -15.71
CA TRP A 459 25.77 2.60 -15.88
C TRP A 459 24.64 3.04 -14.97
N GLU A 460 24.58 4.34 -14.69
CA GLU A 460 23.53 4.99 -13.93
C GLU A 460 23.13 6.29 -14.63
N TYR A 461 21.82 6.59 -14.63
CA TYR A 461 21.24 7.83 -15.12
C TYR A 461 20.50 8.49 -13.97
N ASP A 462 20.97 9.64 -13.50
CA ASP A 462 20.51 10.41 -12.34
C ASP A 462 19.63 11.62 -12.71
N GLY A 463 19.31 11.79 -14.01
CA GLY A 463 18.49 12.88 -14.52
C GLY A 463 16.98 12.64 -14.46
N VAL A 464 16.49 11.75 -13.58
CA VAL A 464 15.07 11.40 -13.51
C VAL A 464 14.32 12.37 -12.59
N GLU A 465 13.30 13.04 -13.12
CA GLU A 465 12.35 13.78 -12.30
C GLU A 465 11.32 12.82 -11.69
N GLY A 466 11.11 12.90 -10.36
CA GLY A 466 10.24 12.00 -9.60
C GLY A 466 10.89 10.64 -9.32
N PHE A 467 10.16 9.76 -8.66
CA PHE A 467 10.63 8.42 -8.37
C PHE A 467 10.03 7.38 -9.31
N ILE A 468 10.63 6.17 -9.35
CA ILE A 468 10.32 5.11 -10.30
C ILE A 468 9.74 3.92 -9.54
N GLU A 469 8.52 3.51 -9.92
CA GLU A 469 7.81 2.37 -9.35
C GLU A 469 7.59 1.24 -10.37
N CYS A 470 7.42 1.58 -11.64
CA CYS A 470 7.04 0.63 -12.68
C CYS A 470 8.11 -0.43 -12.97
N ARG A 471 7.70 -1.44 -13.74
CA ARG A 471 8.63 -2.30 -14.48
C ARG A 471 8.93 -1.64 -15.82
N ALA A 472 10.18 -1.39 -16.11
CA ALA A 472 10.59 -0.82 -17.38
C ALA A 472 10.35 -1.80 -18.55
N LEU A 473 10.00 -1.26 -19.72
CA LEU A 473 10.15 -1.96 -20.99
C LEU A 473 11.62 -1.93 -21.38
N VAL A 474 12.23 -3.09 -21.64
CA VAL A 474 13.65 -3.20 -22.02
C VAL A 474 13.77 -4.07 -23.26
N ASP A 475 14.29 -3.49 -24.34
CA ASP A 475 14.66 -4.22 -25.54
C ASP A 475 16.12 -3.91 -25.97
N ASP A 476 16.53 -4.27 -27.19
CA ASP A 476 17.89 -4.03 -27.67
C ASP A 476 18.16 -2.57 -28.04
N THR A 477 17.11 -1.75 -28.10
CA THR A 477 17.19 -0.37 -28.59
C THR A 477 16.92 0.66 -27.52
N GLN A 478 16.19 0.29 -26.44
CA GLN A 478 15.74 1.25 -25.44
C GLN A 478 15.32 0.62 -24.12
N VAL A 479 15.36 1.45 -23.09
CA VAL A 479 14.80 1.22 -21.76
C VAL A 479 13.74 2.30 -21.52
N VAL A 480 12.46 1.93 -21.45
CA VAL A 480 11.35 2.88 -21.31
C VAL A 480 10.66 2.71 -19.97
N PHE A 481 10.49 3.79 -19.20
CA PHE A 481 9.88 3.76 -17.88
C PHE A 481 9.17 5.07 -17.55
N GLY A 482 8.07 4.95 -16.80
CA GLY A 482 7.30 6.08 -16.26
C GLY A 482 7.79 6.51 -14.88
N THR A 483 7.51 7.77 -14.52
CA THR A 483 7.88 8.34 -13.21
C THR A 483 6.73 9.11 -12.57
N TRP A 484 6.81 9.32 -11.26
CA TRP A 484 5.84 10.09 -10.48
C TRP A 484 5.96 11.62 -10.64
N ALA A 485 6.56 12.06 -11.75
CA ALA A 485 6.58 13.47 -12.17
C ALA A 485 5.85 13.69 -13.51
N GLY A 486 5.00 12.75 -13.94
CA GLY A 486 4.29 12.85 -15.22
C GLY A 486 5.21 12.73 -16.44
N ARG A 487 6.30 11.95 -16.32
CA ARG A 487 7.29 11.75 -17.38
C ARG A 487 7.35 10.29 -17.80
N LEU A 488 7.68 10.06 -19.07
CA LEU A 488 8.14 8.80 -19.60
C LEU A 488 9.53 9.01 -20.21
N TYR A 489 10.50 8.22 -19.79
CA TYR A 489 11.88 8.30 -20.25
C TYR A 489 12.19 7.16 -21.19
N SER A 490 13.05 7.41 -22.17
CA SER A 490 13.74 6.38 -22.95
C SER A 490 15.23 6.57 -22.85
N LEU A 491 15.93 5.51 -22.42
CA LEU A 491 17.39 5.49 -22.33
C LEU A 491 17.97 4.42 -23.27
N ASN A 492 19.21 4.63 -23.69
CA ASN A 492 19.98 3.63 -24.41
C ASN A 492 20.35 2.47 -23.45
N PRO A 493 20.04 1.20 -23.79
CA PRO A 493 20.30 0.06 -22.91
C PRO A 493 21.80 -0.25 -22.69
N ASP A 494 22.69 0.25 -23.55
CA ASP A 494 24.12 -0.06 -23.46
C ASP A 494 24.86 0.86 -22.51
N ASP A 495 24.58 2.16 -22.55
CA ASP A 495 25.35 3.18 -21.83
C ASP A 495 24.50 4.09 -20.93
N GLY A 496 23.15 3.94 -20.94
CA GLY A 496 22.22 4.72 -20.14
C GLY A 496 22.02 6.15 -20.65
N SER A 497 22.53 6.52 -21.82
CA SER A 497 22.32 7.86 -22.37
C SER A 497 20.85 8.12 -22.68
N LEU A 498 20.40 9.35 -22.42
CA LEU A 498 19.03 9.77 -22.66
C LEU A 498 18.74 9.82 -24.17
N GLN A 499 17.68 9.14 -24.61
CA GLN A 499 17.20 9.19 -25.99
C GLN A 499 16.10 10.25 -26.15
N TRP A 500 15.07 10.17 -25.31
CA TRP A 500 13.99 11.14 -25.27
C TRP A 500 13.24 11.13 -23.92
N VAL A 501 12.50 12.22 -23.65
CA VAL A 501 11.56 12.34 -22.54
C VAL A 501 10.22 12.81 -23.08
N TRP A 502 9.18 12.04 -22.81
CA TRP A 502 7.81 12.46 -23.06
C TRP A 502 7.15 12.99 -21.77
N LYS A 503 6.25 13.94 -21.91
CA LYS A 503 5.53 14.61 -20.83
C LYS A 503 4.05 14.43 -21.01
N CYS A 504 3.35 13.85 -20.02
CA CYS A 504 1.89 13.73 -20.14
C CYS A 504 1.20 15.09 -20.16
N SER A 505 -0.03 15.13 -20.71
CA SER A 505 -0.79 16.37 -20.91
C SER A 505 -1.06 17.14 -19.62
N ARG A 506 -1.12 16.43 -18.48
CA ARG A 506 -1.31 16.99 -17.14
C ARG A 506 -0.18 16.52 -16.22
N PRO A 507 1.02 17.10 -16.33
CA PRO A 507 2.19 16.62 -15.57
C PRO A 507 2.07 16.97 -14.09
N SER A 508 1.41 16.11 -13.35
CA SER A 508 1.33 16.16 -11.89
C SER A 508 1.49 14.74 -11.34
N ARG A 509 1.79 14.61 -10.06
CA ARG A 509 1.91 13.29 -9.44
C ARG A 509 0.65 12.44 -9.61
N MET A 510 -0.54 13.01 -9.50
CA MET A 510 -1.82 12.31 -9.65
C MET A 510 -2.08 11.74 -11.07
N TYR A 511 -1.47 12.31 -12.11
CA TYR A 511 -1.64 11.90 -13.50
C TYR A 511 -0.38 11.28 -14.10
N SER A 512 0.47 10.72 -13.25
CA SER A 512 1.76 10.14 -13.66
C SER A 512 1.62 8.72 -14.20
N PRO A 513 2.36 8.33 -15.25
CA PRO A 513 2.41 6.96 -15.77
C PRO A 513 3.28 6.03 -14.92
N ALA A 514 3.51 6.34 -13.66
CA ALA A 514 4.54 5.73 -12.83
C ALA A 514 4.26 4.28 -12.41
N ALA A 515 2.98 3.89 -12.28
CA ALA A 515 2.60 2.53 -11.92
C ALA A 515 2.37 1.61 -13.14
N VAL A 516 2.37 2.17 -14.35
CA VAL A 516 2.02 1.45 -15.58
C VAL A 516 3.25 0.80 -16.20
N TRP A 517 3.08 -0.42 -16.68
CA TRP A 517 4.11 -1.12 -17.45
C TRP A 517 3.91 -0.80 -18.94
N PRO A 518 4.76 -0.01 -19.60
CA PRO A 518 4.61 0.32 -21.01
C PRO A 518 4.78 -0.91 -21.89
N VAL A 519 4.06 -0.95 -23.02
CA VAL A 519 4.21 -2.02 -24.01
C VAL A 519 4.67 -1.43 -25.35
N LYS A 520 5.34 -2.24 -26.19
CA LYS A 520 5.87 -1.82 -27.48
C LYS A 520 5.44 -2.77 -28.58
N SER A 521 4.84 -2.24 -29.62
CA SER A 521 4.52 -2.95 -30.85
C SER A 521 4.66 -2.04 -32.07
N ASP A 522 5.04 -2.60 -33.20
CA ASP A 522 5.19 -1.91 -34.49
C ASP A 522 5.92 -0.58 -34.41
N GLY A 523 7.07 -0.53 -33.69
CA GLY A 523 7.85 0.70 -33.52
C GLY A 523 7.19 1.79 -32.68
N LYS A 524 6.13 1.49 -31.96
CA LYS A 524 5.36 2.39 -31.10
C LYS A 524 5.33 1.94 -29.66
N ILE A 525 5.41 2.89 -28.72
CA ILE A 525 5.21 2.68 -27.30
C ILE A 525 3.77 3.03 -26.95
N PHE A 526 3.08 2.14 -26.23
CA PHE A 526 1.75 2.38 -25.71
C PHE A 526 1.80 2.52 -24.20
N ILE A 527 1.19 3.59 -23.67
CA ILE A 527 1.14 3.90 -22.24
C ILE A 527 -0.24 4.41 -21.86
N ALA A 528 -0.85 3.77 -20.86
CA ALA A 528 -2.08 4.23 -20.24
C ALA A 528 -1.76 5.18 -19.08
N VAL A 529 -2.47 6.29 -18.97
CA VAL A 529 -2.20 7.33 -17.97
C VAL A 529 -3.47 7.62 -17.17
N PRO A 530 -3.37 7.98 -15.88
CA PRO A 530 -4.52 8.30 -15.04
C PRO A 530 -5.39 9.47 -15.49
N ASP A 531 -4.94 10.26 -16.48
CA ASP A 531 -5.76 11.26 -17.17
C ASP A 531 -6.86 10.67 -18.06
N ARG A 532 -7.00 9.33 -18.03
CA ARG A 532 -7.95 8.47 -18.76
C ARG A 532 -7.62 8.28 -20.23
N CYS A 533 -6.37 8.54 -20.62
CA CYS A 533 -5.93 8.42 -22.00
C CYS A 533 -5.00 7.21 -22.20
N LEU A 534 -5.11 6.59 -23.36
CA LEU A 534 -4.08 5.74 -23.93
C LEU A 534 -3.30 6.56 -24.96
N TYR A 535 -1.99 6.56 -24.86
CA TYR A 535 -1.09 7.23 -25.79
C TYR A 535 -0.32 6.22 -26.60
N ALA A 536 -0.18 6.46 -27.91
CA ALA A 536 0.77 5.80 -28.78
C ALA A 536 1.86 6.81 -29.16
N LEU A 537 3.10 6.47 -28.82
CA LEU A 537 4.28 7.31 -29.08
C LEU A 537 5.19 6.63 -30.10
N ASP A 538 5.85 7.40 -30.96
CA ASP A 538 6.95 6.90 -31.77
C ASP A 538 8.08 6.39 -30.85
N ALA A 539 8.45 5.14 -30.98
CA ALA A 539 9.43 4.53 -30.06
C ALA A 539 10.83 5.13 -30.16
N ARG A 540 11.17 5.76 -31.30
CA ARG A 540 12.49 6.35 -31.55
C ARG A 540 12.58 7.80 -31.09
N THR A 541 11.50 8.59 -31.20
CA THR A 541 11.51 10.03 -30.92
C THR A 541 10.73 10.42 -29.66
N GLY A 542 9.79 9.59 -29.20
CA GLY A 542 8.87 9.91 -28.12
C GLY A 542 7.71 10.82 -28.55
N ASP A 543 7.57 11.14 -29.86
CA ASP A 543 6.49 11.98 -30.37
C ASP A 543 5.14 11.27 -30.25
N GLU A 544 4.09 12.03 -29.93
CA GLU A 544 2.73 11.53 -29.87
C GLU A 544 2.20 11.24 -31.28
N LEU A 545 1.83 9.99 -31.55
CA LEU A 545 1.21 9.56 -32.80
C LEU A 545 -0.31 9.54 -32.70
N LYS A 546 -0.84 9.09 -31.56
CA LYS A 546 -2.28 9.00 -31.33
C LYS A 546 -2.60 9.10 -29.84
N VAL A 547 -3.75 9.70 -29.51
CA VAL A 547 -4.32 9.72 -28.17
C VAL A 547 -5.76 9.26 -28.23
N TRP A 548 -6.11 8.26 -27.43
CA TRP A 548 -7.49 7.83 -27.22
C TRP A 548 -7.97 8.29 -25.85
N ASN A 549 -9.01 9.13 -25.83
CA ASN A 549 -9.56 9.70 -24.60
C ASN A 549 -10.62 8.79 -23.99
N SER A 550 -10.67 8.76 -22.65
CA SER A 550 -11.68 8.04 -21.85
C SER A 550 -11.70 6.52 -22.06
N VAL A 551 -10.60 5.93 -22.52
CA VAL A 551 -10.49 4.48 -22.79
C VAL A 551 -9.57 3.76 -21.81
N ALA A 552 -8.74 4.48 -21.08
CA ALA A 552 -7.74 3.93 -20.20
C ALA A 552 -7.88 4.47 -18.77
N ARG A 553 -7.18 3.82 -17.84
CA ARG A 553 -6.83 4.38 -16.53
C ARG A 553 -5.33 4.19 -16.30
N GLU A 554 -4.88 3.00 -16.00
CA GLU A 554 -3.47 2.68 -15.70
C GLU A 554 -3.11 1.25 -16.14
N SER A 555 -4.03 0.55 -16.80
CA SER A 555 -3.85 -0.84 -17.20
C SER A 555 -3.73 -0.94 -18.71
N VAL A 556 -2.61 -1.48 -19.17
CA VAL A 556 -2.33 -1.76 -20.57
C VAL A 556 -1.76 -3.16 -20.69
N GLY A 557 -2.05 -3.84 -21.81
CA GLY A 557 -1.51 -5.14 -22.16
C GLY A 557 -1.34 -5.26 -23.67
N MET A 558 -0.78 -6.37 -24.12
CA MET A 558 -0.52 -6.60 -25.54
C MET A 558 -0.68 -8.10 -25.85
N ALA A 559 -1.13 -8.39 -27.07
CA ALA A 559 -1.11 -9.73 -27.62
C ALA A 559 0.34 -10.27 -27.67
N PRO A 560 0.58 -11.56 -27.43
CA PRO A 560 1.93 -12.14 -27.44
C PRO A 560 2.69 -11.96 -28.77
N ASP A 561 1.97 -11.91 -29.88
CA ASP A 561 2.49 -11.67 -31.24
C ASP A 561 2.61 -10.16 -31.59
N GLY A 562 2.19 -9.26 -30.70
CA GLY A 562 2.17 -7.84 -30.92
C GLY A 562 1.05 -7.34 -31.84
N SER A 563 0.08 -8.15 -32.21
CA SER A 563 -0.98 -7.80 -33.17
C SER A 563 -2.06 -6.88 -32.60
N ALA A 564 -2.19 -6.77 -31.27
CA ALA A 564 -3.17 -5.92 -30.61
C ALA A 564 -2.63 -5.37 -29.27
N VAL A 565 -3.06 -4.15 -28.93
CA VAL A 565 -2.86 -3.52 -27.62
C VAL A 565 -4.21 -3.43 -26.92
N TYR A 566 -4.23 -3.79 -25.65
CA TYR A 566 -5.44 -3.79 -24.82
C TYR A 566 -5.34 -2.75 -23.71
N CYS A 567 -6.42 -2.05 -23.45
CA CYS A 567 -6.53 -1.25 -22.24
C CYS A 567 -7.95 -1.27 -21.67
N LYS A 568 -8.08 -0.97 -20.37
CA LYS A 568 -9.39 -0.84 -19.72
C LYS A 568 -9.57 0.55 -19.16
N SER A 569 -10.81 1.05 -19.25
CA SER A 569 -11.23 2.26 -18.58
C SER A 569 -11.58 1.96 -17.12
N MET A 570 -11.68 3.01 -16.30
CA MET A 570 -12.22 2.88 -14.95
C MET A 570 -13.75 2.66 -14.92
N TRP A 571 -14.44 2.78 -16.06
CA TRP A 571 -15.90 2.74 -16.20
C TRP A 571 -16.31 1.68 -17.22
N HIS A 572 -16.38 0.42 -16.78
CA HIS A 572 -17.06 -0.67 -17.48
C HIS A 572 -16.55 -1.08 -18.86
N THR A 573 -15.42 -0.61 -19.38
CA THR A 573 -15.01 -0.98 -20.73
C THR A 573 -13.57 -1.47 -20.83
N ILE A 574 -13.38 -2.49 -21.66
CA ILE A 574 -12.09 -2.92 -22.18
C ILE A 574 -12.08 -2.72 -23.70
N SER A 575 -10.94 -2.35 -24.27
CA SER A 575 -10.79 -2.06 -25.70
C SER A 575 -9.51 -2.69 -26.25
N ALA A 576 -9.55 -3.06 -27.53
CA ALA A 576 -8.37 -3.47 -28.30
C ALA A 576 -8.10 -2.49 -29.44
N PHE A 577 -6.82 -2.27 -29.70
CA PHE A 577 -6.32 -1.35 -30.72
C PHE A 577 -5.31 -2.05 -31.60
N ASP A 578 -5.38 -1.79 -32.91
CA ASP A 578 -4.37 -2.22 -33.85
C ASP A 578 -3.13 -1.31 -33.73
N PRO A 579 -1.96 -1.84 -33.37
CA PRO A 579 -0.76 -1.04 -33.23
C PRO A 579 -0.21 -0.50 -34.57
N TYR A 580 -0.58 -1.11 -35.70
CA TYR A 580 -0.14 -0.68 -37.03
C TYR A 580 -0.97 0.50 -37.52
N SER A 581 -2.30 0.31 -37.65
CA SER A 581 -3.22 1.33 -38.16
C SER A 581 -3.62 2.40 -37.14
N LEU A 582 -3.41 2.10 -35.85
CA LEU A 582 -3.89 2.91 -34.71
C LEU A 582 -5.42 3.03 -34.65
N GLU A 583 -6.13 2.06 -35.18
CA GLU A 583 -7.59 2.00 -35.16
C GLU A 583 -8.08 1.10 -34.00
N THR A 584 -9.30 1.39 -33.52
CA THR A 584 -9.95 0.54 -32.52
C THR A 584 -10.46 -0.74 -33.19
N LEU A 585 -9.96 -1.89 -32.75
CA LEU A 585 -10.43 -3.19 -33.26
C LEU A 585 -11.79 -3.55 -32.69
N TRP A 586 -11.94 -3.43 -31.39
CA TRP A 586 -13.20 -3.67 -30.70
C TRP A 586 -13.25 -2.96 -29.34
N LYS A 587 -14.45 -2.83 -28.79
CA LYS A 587 -14.72 -2.33 -27.45
C LYS A 587 -15.84 -3.17 -26.83
N SER A 588 -15.67 -3.56 -25.57
CA SER A 588 -16.62 -4.41 -24.83
C SER A 588 -16.86 -3.90 -23.43
N GLU A 589 -18.03 -4.22 -22.88
CA GLU A 589 -18.32 -3.96 -21.48
C GLU A 589 -17.72 -5.07 -20.61
N THR A 590 -17.15 -4.67 -19.47
CA THR A 590 -16.44 -5.57 -18.57
C THR A 590 -17.37 -6.34 -17.62
N GLY A 591 -18.53 -5.80 -17.32
CA GLY A 591 -19.45 -6.36 -16.31
C GLY A 591 -18.95 -6.28 -14.86
N THR A 592 -17.78 -5.68 -14.62
CA THR A 592 -17.12 -5.67 -13.29
C THR A 592 -17.33 -4.38 -12.48
N GLY A 593 -18.02 -3.41 -13.05
CA GLY A 593 -18.27 -2.11 -12.41
C GLY A 593 -17.05 -1.17 -12.44
N TYR A 594 -17.04 -0.21 -11.53
CA TYR A 594 -15.93 0.73 -11.34
C TYR A 594 -14.67 -0.01 -10.93
N ASP A 595 -13.56 0.25 -11.60
CA ASP A 595 -12.29 -0.44 -11.41
C ASP A 595 -11.10 0.50 -11.65
N ILE A 596 -10.18 0.56 -10.70
CA ILE A 596 -8.98 1.40 -10.76
C ILE A 596 -7.67 0.59 -10.72
N SER A 597 -7.74 -0.73 -10.94
CA SER A 597 -6.53 -1.57 -10.93
C SER A 597 -5.52 -1.12 -11.99
N PRO A 598 -4.25 -0.89 -11.60
CA PRO A 598 -3.15 -0.61 -12.53
C PRO A 598 -2.55 -1.88 -13.14
N THR A 599 -3.04 -3.05 -12.78
CA THR A 599 -2.47 -4.33 -13.20
C THR A 599 -2.62 -4.53 -14.70
N SER A 600 -1.52 -4.96 -15.34
CA SER A 600 -1.47 -5.20 -16.78
C SER A 600 -2.46 -6.28 -17.21
N ILE A 601 -3.11 -6.06 -18.34
CA ILE A 601 -3.96 -7.04 -19.03
C ILE A 601 -3.05 -8.11 -19.63
N ALA A 602 -3.38 -9.38 -19.41
CA ALA A 602 -2.69 -10.52 -20.00
C ALA A 602 -3.43 -11.03 -21.25
N ALA A 603 -2.71 -11.68 -22.15
CA ALA A 603 -3.30 -12.35 -23.28
C ALA A 603 -2.61 -13.70 -23.54
N VAL A 604 -3.37 -14.72 -23.97
CA VAL A 604 -2.88 -16.06 -24.25
C VAL A 604 -3.81 -16.73 -25.27
N GLY A 605 -3.24 -17.28 -26.34
CA GLY A 605 -4.04 -17.83 -27.44
C GLY A 605 -5.02 -16.79 -28.00
N ASP A 606 -6.30 -17.13 -28.09
CA ASP A 606 -7.38 -16.21 -28.52
C ASP A 606 -8.15 -15.60 -27.32
N GLU A 607 -7.56 -15.54 -26.14
CA GLU A 607 -8.21 -14.97 -24.96
C GLU A 607 -7.40 -13.81 -24.34
N VAL A 608 -8.11 -12.75 -23.94
CA VAL A 608 -7.60 -11.59 -23.17
C VAL A 608 -8.12 -11.71 -21.76
N ILE A 609 -7.24 -11.59 -20.78
CA ILE A 609 -7.53 -11.76 -19.36
C ILE A 609 -7.38 -10.43 -18.65
N MET A 610 -8.49 -9.91 -18.17
CA MET A 610 -8.55 -8.61 -17.47
C MET A 610 -8.61 -8.84 -15.97
N PRO A 611 -7.60 -8.40 -15.20
CA PRO A 611 -7.65 -8.36 -13.74
C PRO A 611 -8.39 -7.13 -13.22
N THR A 612 -8.97 -7.24 -12.01
CA THR A 612 -9.69 -6.14 -11.36
C THR A 612 -9.12 -5.80 -9.98
N ASP A 613 -9.53 -4.65 -9.46
CA ASP A 613 -9.19 -4.21 -8.10
C ASP A 613 -10.02 -4.91 -7.00
N LYS A 614 -11.05 -5.67 -7.38
CA LYS A 614 -11.95 -6.41 -6.47
C LYS A 614 -11.76 -7.93 -6.52
N GLY A 615 -10.59 -8.37 -6.98
CA GLY A 615 -10.19 -9.77 -6.96
C GLY A 615 -10.82 -10.63 -8.07
N ASN A 616 -11.38 -10.03 -9.09
CA ASN A 616 -11.99 -10.74 -10.20
C ASN A 616 -11.05 -10.80 -11.40
N LEU A 617 -11.19 -11.87 -12.17
CA LEU A 617 -10.67 -12.02 -13.53
C LEU A 617 -11.84 -12.11 -14.50
N ALA A 618 -11.71 -11.48 -15.65
CA ALA A 618 -12.66 -11.64 -16.76
C ALA A 618 -11.92 -11.96 -18.04
N GLY A 619 -12.39 -12.99 -18.76
CA GLY A 619 -11.84 -13.42 -20.03
C GLY A 619 -12.69 -12.92 -21.20
N PHE A 620 -12.01 -12.44 -22.24
CA PHE A 620 -12.63 -11.94 -23.47
C PHE A 620 -11.98 -12.62 -24.67
N ARG A 621 -12.75 -12.81 -25.76
CA ARG A 621 -12.17 -13.28 -27.01
C ARG A 621 -11.30 -12.17 -27.63
N ALA A 622 -10.07 -12.52 -28.01
CA ALA A 622 -9.12 -11.53 -28.53
C ALA A 622 -9.55 -10.96 -29.88
N SER A 623 -10.26 -11.74 -30.71
CA SER A 623 -10.65 -11.36 -32.07
C SER A 623 -11.81 -10.35 -32.14
N ASP A 624 -12.75 -10.38 -31.19
CA ASP A 624 -13.98 -9.57 -31.23
C ASP A 624 -14.39 -8.94 -29.88
N GLY A 625 -13.64 -9.22 -28.81
CA GLY A 625 -13.93 -8.72 -27.47
C GLY A 625 -15.13 -9.37 -26.77
N LYS A 626 -15.69 -10.47 -27.30
CA LYS A 626 -16.83 -11.15 -26.68
C LYS A 626 -16.46 -11.66 -25.28
N PRO A 627 -17.24 -11.33 -24.21
CA PRO A 627 -17.04 -11.91 -22.89
C PRO A 627 -17.17 -13.45 -22.95
N LEU A 628 -16.25 -14.16 -22.33
CA LEU A 628 -16.19 -15.62 -22.33
C LEU A 628 -16.44 -16.22 -20.95
N TRP A 629 -15.83 -15.65 -19.91
CA TRP A 629 -15.89 -16.16 -18.54
C TRP A 629 -15.55 -15.07 -17.54
N ALA A 630 -15.93 -15.30 -16.29
CA ALA A 630 -15.48 -14.53 -15.14
C ALA A 630 -15.09 -15.49 -13.99
N PHE A 631 -14.21 -15.05 -13.12
CA PHE A 631 -13.77 -15.83 -11.96
C PHE A 631 -13.36 -14.89 -10.81
N LYS A 632 -13.83 -15.20 -9.60
CA LYS A 632 -13.45 -14.48 -8.37
C LYS A 632 -12.34 -15.22 -7.65
N VAL A 633 -11.18 -14.57 -7.56
CA VAL A 633 -10.00 -15.13 -6.89
C VAL A 633 -10.07 -14.84 -5.39
N ALA A 634 -10.28 -13.57 -5.01
CA ALA A 634 -10.37 -13.09 -3.64
C ALA A 634 -11.12 -11.75 -3.60
N ASP A 635 -10.95 -10.95 -2.55
CA ASP A 635 -11.69 -9.72 -2.33
C ASP A 635 -10.82 -8.46 -2.44
N ALA A 636 -9.64 -8.59 -3.04
CA ALA A 636 -8.68 -7.52 -3.19
C ALA A 636 -8.05 -7.48 -4.59
N LEU A 637 -7.36 -6.39 -4.89
CA LEU A 637 -6.70 -6.14 -6.17
C LEU A 637 -5.86 -7.34 -6.64
N VAL A 638 -6.11 -7.78 -7.88
CA VAL A 638 -5.31 -8.82 -8.55
C VAL A 638 -3.99 -8.23 -8.99
N ASN A 639 -2.88 -8.84 -8.58
CA ASN A 639 -1.52 -8.45 -8.95
C ASN A 639 -1.17 -8.91 -10.39
N PRO A 640 -0.05 -8.43 -10.96
CA PRO A 640 0.46 -8.98 -12.22
C PRO A 640 0.60 -10.50 -12.16
N MET A 641 0.00 -11.18 -13.13
CA MET A 641 -0.11 -12.65 -13.15
C MET A 641 0.85 -13.28 -14.15
N GLU A 642 1.19 -14.56 -13.92
CA GLU A 642 1.87 -15.41 -14.90
C GLU A 642 0.84 -16.27 -15.62
N VAL A 643 0.81 -16.18 -16.95
CA VAL A 643 -0.11 -16.96 -17.80
C VAL A 643 0.71 -17.77 -18.79
N TRP A 644 0.38 -19.06 -18.99
CA TRP A 644 1.09 -19.92 -19.94
C TRP A 644 0.19 -21.00 -20.51
N GLU A 645 0.43 -21.33 -21.76
CA GLU A 645 -0.28 -22.40 -22.47
C GLU A 645 0.04 -23.78 -21.89
N ILE A 646 -0.97 -24.65 -21.94
CA ILE A 646 -0.89 -26.08 -21.69
C ILE A 646 -1.69 -26.82 -22.76
N PRO A 647 -1.53 -28.16 -22.94
CA PRO A 647 -2.39 -28.91 -23.86
C PRO A 647 -3.86 -28.73 -23.56
N GLY A 648 -4.60 -28.16 -24.50
CA GLY A 648 -6.04 -27.93 -24.41
C GLY A 648 -6.48 -26.73 -23.58
N GLY A 649 -5.60 -25.75 -23.32
CA GLY A 649 -5.94 -24.55 -22.62
C GLY A 649 -4.73 -23.79 -22.07
N TYR A 650 -4.88 -23.15 -20.91
CA TYR A 650 -3.80 -22.42 -20.26
C TYR A 650 -3.94 -22.42 -18.74
N ARG A 651 -2.88 -22.07 -18.05
CA ARG A 651 -2.85 -21.83 -16.60
C ARG A 651 -2.53 -20.38 -16.27
N MET A 652 -3.07 -19.94 -15.15
CA MET A 652 -2.85 -18.63 -14.56
C MET A 652 -2.37 -18.81 -13.12
N LEU A 653 -1.20 -18.28 -12.80
CA LEU A 653 -0.74 -18.11 -11.42
C LEU A 653 -1.07 -16.69 -11.01
N VAL A 654 -1.92 -16.57 -10.02
CA VAL A 654 -2.55 -15.29 -9.61
C VAL A 654 -2.30 -15.05 -8.14
N SER A 655 -2.04 -13.81 -7.77
CA SER A 655 -2.14 -13.35 -6.37
C SER A 655 -2.99 -12.11 -6.27
N THR A 656 -3.48 -11.86 -5.07
CA THR A 656 -4.24 -10.64 -4.74
C THR A 656 -3.57 -9.91 -3.58
N MET A 657 -3.87 -8.62 -3.47
CA MET A 657 -3.24 -7.74 -2.47
C MET A 657 -3.47 -8.22 -1.04
N ASP A 658 -4.57 -8.89 -0.75
CA ASP A 658 -4.89 -9.50 0.55
C ASP A 658 -4.19 -10.84 0.83
N GLY A 659 -3.16 -11.16 0.05
CA GLY A 659 -2.32 -12.34 0.25
C GLY A 659 -2.85 -13.65 -0.34
N ALA A 660 -3.97 -13.68 -1.05
CA ALA A 660 -4.40 -14.91 -1.72
C ALA A 660 -3.46 -15.23 -2.89
N VAL A 661 -3.12 -16.52 -3.02
CA VAL A 661 -2.32 -17.08 -4.12
C VAL A 661 -3.06 -18.29 -4.65
N ALA A 662 -3.30 -18.33 -5.97
CA ALA A 662 -4.03 -19.41 -6.62
C ALA A 662 -3.39 -19.85 -7.94
N LEU A 663 -3.44 -21.13 -8.23
CA LEU A 663 -3.22 -21.68 -9.56
C LEU A 663 -4.56 -22.03 -10.17
N LEU A 664 -4.86 -21.37 -11.28
CA LEU A 664 -6.10 -21.57 -12.04
C LEU A 664 -5.80 -22.23 -13.38
N GLU A 665 -6.75 -23.00 -13.88
CA GLU A 665 -6.67 -23.66 -15.18
C GLU A 665 -7.93 -23.37 -16.00
N ARG A 666 -7.75 -22.88 -17.20
CA ARG A 666 -8.79 -22.68 -18.21
C ARG A 666 -8.64 -23.74 -19.30
N LYS A 667 -9.69 -24.51 -19.56
CA LYS A 667 -9.76 -25.42 -20.68
C LYS A 667 -10.44 -24.72 -21.85
N CYS A 668 -9.75 -24.62 -22.97
CA CYS A 668 -10.34 -24.11 -24.20
C CYS A 668 -10.93 -25.33 -24.96
N THR A 669 -12.27 -25.42 -25.06
CA THR A 669 -12.90 -26.33 -25.97
C THR A 669 -12.56 -25.91 -27.40
N ARG A 670 -11.95 -26.80 -28.18
CA ARG A 670 -11.67 -26.61 -29.62
C ARG A 670 -12.94 -26.40 -30.41
#